data_bebd680498cd8614c35d62f482041206
#
_entry.id   bebd680498cd8614c35d62f482041206
#
_cell.length_a   1.000
_cell.length_b   1.000
_cell.length_c   1.000
_cell.angle_alpha   90.00
_cell.angle_beta   90.00
_cell.angle_gamma   90.00
#
_symmetry.space_group_name_H-M   'P 1'
#
loop_
_entity.id
_entity.type
_entity.pdbx_description
1 polymer ?
#
loop_
_entity_poly.entity_id
_entity_poly.type
_entity_poly.pdbx_seq_one_letter_code
_entity_poly.pdbx_strand_id
1 'polypeptide(L)'
;MSRFTWIQTGALALSLIAAPAAFSQTKKAADGAAEWPMFNRDLGSTRYSPLAQISTKNVAKLARAWSYKVGTQKNSGSITGGSEVTPIVAKGVMYLTTNTDVVALEPETGKVLWTYPASGPGNLSRRGVAYWPGDTNNPPRVIFTMGRRLIGLNAKTGKVDPGFGNEGEVNMGVAYDSPPIVYKDTLVVGANTGEAPSVGDPGNTRAFDAKTGAKKWEFHSVPQPGEFGHETWEGESWKNRSGVNNWGFSLSVDAERGIVYTTFGGPNTNYWGGDRHGDNLFANSVVAMDAETGQRKWHYQVVHHDVWDYDLPPAPALLDVVINGKKVPLLVQTAKTGWMYILDRVTGKPVFGIEEKPVPQSKVPGEQTSPTQPIPVKPPALARNSFKADEIVTAADTNEEHAKFCRDLMERSGGFTNEGPYTPYTYREAGAAPHSTILFPGSIGGVNWGGVAADPKLGYVFVNSIDEASIGWIEKKANGSAVQYDRNSVVGPTSRFQWSEGNPRSGNIQGSGEHAWPCQRPPWGRLIAVNAKTGDFAWSVPLGVTDELPEGKKLTGRLNMGGPMVTAGGLVFIGASNDRRFRAFDSRTGKQLWETKMDMSAHSIPITYQGKNGKQYVAIISGGASALDDPAPPGTEALMVYALP
;
A
#
# COMPACT_ATOMS: atom_id res chain seq x y z
N MET A 1 -20.46 92.83 37.58
CA MET A 1 -20.60 91.38 37.44
C MET A 1 -20.46 91.11 35.95
N SER A 2 -19.26 90.83 35.51
CA SER A 2 -18.89 90.63 34.09
C SER A 2 -18.73 89.15 33.79
N ARG A 3 -19.34 88.71 32.73
CA ARG A 3 -19.04 87.39 32.11
C ARG A 3 -18.32 87.59 30.80
N PHE A 4 -17.11 87.17 30.75
CA PHE A 4 -16.30 87.08 29.51
C PHE A 4 -16.67 85.78 28.74
N THR A 5 -16.95 85.96 27.46
CA THR A 5 -17.15 84.87 26.52
C THR A 5 -15.94 84.79 25.61
N TRP A 6 -15.27 83.61 25.57
CA TRP A 6 -14.18 83.31 24.63
C TRP A 6 -14.72 82.58 23.40
N ILE A 7 -14.42 83.04 22.25
CA ILE A 7 -14.65 82.43 20.95
C ILE A 7 -13.40 81.60 20.60
N GLN A 8 -13.56 80.29 20.43
CA GLN A 8 -12.52 79.39 19.90
C GLN A 8 -12.80 79.13 18.42
N THR A 9 -11.85 79.52 17.55
CA THR A 9 -11.78 79.14 16.16
C THR A 9 -11.22 77.73 16.02
N GLY A 10 -12.01 76.81 15.49
CA GLY A 10 -11.58 75.45 15.19
C GLY A 10 -10.92 75.34 13.82
N ALA A 11 -9.67 74.91 13.79
CA ALA A 11 -9.00 74.48 12.56
C ALA A 11 -9.31 73.01 12.27
N LEU A 12 -9.93 72.70 11.11
CA LEU A 12 -10.13 71.34 10.60
C LEU A 12 -8.78 70.82 10.09
N ALA A 13 -8.23 69.79 10.78
CA ALA A 13 -7.12 69.01 10.28
C ALA A 13 -7.68 67.72 9.60
N LEU A 14 -7.55 67.62 8.27
CA LEU A 14 -7.80 66.38 7.56
C LEU A 14 -6.67 65.37 7.86
N SER A 15 -6.93 64.36 8.64
CA SER A 15 -6.06 63.22 8.83
C SER A 15 -6.35 62.15 7.75
N LEU A 16 -5.43 62.00 6.81
CA LEU A 16 -5.39 60.83 5.91
C LEU A 16 -5.05 59.57 6.73
N ILE A 17 -6.02 58.72 6.91
CA ILE A 17 -5.81 57.37 7.46
C ILE A 17 -5.30 56.49 6.33
N ALA A 18 -3.98 56.26 6.29
CA ALA A 18 -3.39 55.19 5.48
C ALA A 18 -3.74 53.84 6.12
N ALA A 19 -4.58 53.03 5.44
CA ALA A 19 -4.83 51.67 5.83
C ALA A 19 -3.52 50.85 5.72
N PRO A 20 -3.12 50.09 6.76
CA PRO A 20 -1.96 49.23 6.63
C PRO A 20 -2.33 48.05 5.69
N ALA A 21 -1.54 47.91 4.62
CA ALA A 21 -1.58 46.69 3.79
C ALA A 21 -1.28 45.48 4.70
N ALA A 22 -2.29 44.67 4.94
CA ALA A 22 -2.14 43.39 5.64
C ALA A 22 -1.30 42.45 4.77
N PHE A 23 0.02 42.47 4.94
CA PHE A 23 0.86 41.39 4.53
C PHE A 23 0.40 40.14 5.33
N SER A 24 -0.30 39.25 4.67
CA SER A 24 -0.58 37.92 5.18
C SER A 24 0.76 37.22 5.41
N GLN A 25 1.27 37.27 6.64
CA GLN A 25 2.35 36.38 7.07
C GLN A 25 1.81 34.98 7.02
N THR A 26 2.16 34.21 5.97
CA THR A 26 2.01 32.79 5.95
C THR A 26 2.75 32.24 7.17
N LYS A 27 2.01 31.74 8.17
CA LYS A 27 2.57 31.08 9.34
C LYS A 27 3.50 29.98 8.83
N LYS A 28 4.81 30.11 9.06
CA LYS A 28 5.81 29.08 8.79
C LYS A 28 5.33 27.81 9.52
N ALA A 29 5.12 26.74 8.80
CA ALA A 29 4.74 25.47 9.40
C ALA A 29 5.79 25.06 10.43
N ALA A 30 5.39 24.45 11.54
CA ALA A 30 6.32 23.94 12.54
C ALA A 30 7.32 22.97 11.88
N ASP A 31 8.57 22.95 12.34
CA ASP A 31 9.62 22.08 11.81
C ASP A 31 9.11 20.63 11.67
N GLY A 32 9.19 20.06 10.46
CA GLY A 32 8.67 18.74 10.09
C GLY A 32 7.24 18.72 9.55
N ALA A 33 6.39 19.71 9.84
CA ALA A 33 5.02 19.74 9.32
C ALA A 33 4.96 20.00 7.80
N ALA A 34 5.98 20.66 7.27
CA ALA A 34 6.11 21.03 5.87
C ALA A 34 6.74 19.94 4.98
N GLU A 35 7.23 18.86 5.57
CA GLU A 35 8.02 17.84 4.90
C GLU A 35 7.27 16.50 4.79
N TRP A 36 7.84 15.58 4.02
CA TRP A 36 7.43 14.17 3.90
C TRP A 36 8.64 13.28 4.22
N PRO A 37 9.04 13.17 5.53
CA PRO A 37 10.36 12.66 5.91
C PRO A 37 10.53 11.14 5.83
N MET A 38 9.45 10.40 5.56
CA MET A 38 9.45 8.94 5.44
C MET A 38 8.31 8.46 4.52
N PHE A 39 8.33 7.20 4.07
CA PHE A 39 7.44 6.69 3.01
C PHE A 39 5.94 6.87 3.29
N ASN A 40 5.49 6.75 4.53
CA ASN A 40 4.09 7.00 4.93
C ASN A 40 3.90 8.34 5.66
N ARG A 41 4.84 9.27 5.50
CA ARG A 41 4.91 10.60 6.09
C ARG A 41 5.22 10.63 7.58
N ASP A 42 4.60 9.80 8.39
CA ASP A 42 4.77 9.75 9.85
C ASP A 42 4.80 8.30 10.34
N LEU A 43 5.25 8.11 11.58
CA LEU A 43 5.39 6.81 12.22
C LEU A 43 4.04 6.05 12.35
N GLY A 44 2.94 6.78 12.45
CA GLY A 44 1.60 6.21 12.48
C GLY A 44 1.04 5.84 11.11
N SER A 45 1.80 6.02 10.04
CA SER A 45 1.41 5.71 8.66
C SER A 45 0.10 6.37 8.23
N THR A 46 -0.15 7.61 8.69
CA THR A 46 -1.41 8.32 8.42
C THR A 46 -1.51 8.86 7.01
N ARG A 47 -0.38 9.15 6.35
CA ARG A 47 -0.32 9.84 5.04
C ARG A 47 -1.12 11.14 5.01
N TYR A 48 -1.27 11.76 6.17
CA TYR A 48 -1.93 13.04 6.33
C TYR A 48 -0.93 14.18 6.34
N SER A 49 -1.09 15.17 5.47
CA SER A 49 -0.29 16.41 5.50
C SER A 49 -1.10 17.58 6.08
N PRO A 50 -0.53 18.35 7.03
CA PRO A 50 -1.16 19.56 7.54
C PRO A 50 -1.10 20.73 6.56
N LEU A 51 -0.46 20.59 5.40
CA LEU A 51 -0.41 21.62 4.37
C LEU A 51 -1.78 21.85 3.74
N ALA A 52 -2.14 23.12 3.50
CA ALA A 52 -3.45 23.54 3.03
C ALA A 52 -3.40 24.65 1.96
N GLN A 53 -2.23 24.99 1.43
CA GLN A 53 -2.11 25.99 0.37
C GLN A 53 -2.82 25.51 -0.89
N ILE A 54 -2.66 24.20 -1.24
CA ILE A 54 -3.47 23.53 -2.24
C ILE A 54 -4.70 22.98 -1.52
N SER A 55 -5.89 23.40 -1.96
CA SER A 55 -7.15 23.13 -1.29
C SER A 55 -8.29 22.89 -2.29
N THR A 56 -9.46 22.50 -1.80
CA THR A 56 -10.66 22.32 -2.62
C THR A 56 -11.05 23.56 -3.43
N LYS A 57 -10.61 24.76 -3.02
CA LYS A 57 -10.91 26.04 -3.69
C LYS A 57 -10.03 26.34 -4.89
N ASN A 58 -8.82 25.75 -4.97
CA ASN A 58 -7.82 26.14 -5.97
C ASN A 58 -7.15 24.96 -6.69
N VAL A 59 -7.42 23.73 -6.29
CA VAL A 59 -6.79 22.52 -6.88
C VAL A 59 -7.01 22.41 -8.38
N ALA A 60 -8.11 22.96 -8.91
CA ALA A 60 -8.36 23.01 -10.36
C ALA A 60 -7.30 23.77 -11.17
N LYS A 61 -6.48 24.60 -10.50
CA LYS A 61 -5.36 25.35 -11.09
C LYS A 61 -4.01 24.62 -10.98
N LEU A 62 -4.00 23.42 -10.38
CA LEU A 62 -2.77 22.66 -10.17
C LEU A 62 -2.16 22.26 -11.53
N ALA A 63 -0.89 22.59 -11.73
CA ALA A 63 -0.17 22.34 -12.97
C ALA A 63 1.17 21.67 -12.70
N ARG A 64 1.71 20.98 -13.72
CA ARG A 64 3.04 20.35 -13.62
C ARG A 64 4.11 21.43 -13.49
N ALA A 65 4.88 21.37 -12.40
CA ALA A 65 5.98 22.28 -12.13
C ALA A 65 7.28 21.77 -12.77
N TRP A 66 7.59 20.48 -12.56
CA TRP A 66 8.76 19.84 -13.14
C TRP A 66 8.59 18.31 -13.15
N SER A 67 9.52 17.61 -13.81
CA SER A 67 9.59 16.14 -13.79
C SER A 67 11.04 15.67 -13.80
N TYR A 68 11.27 14.46 -13.27
CA TYR A 68 12.59 13.81 -13.25
C TYR A 68 12.45 12.35 -13.73
N LYS A 69 13.25 11.93 -14.70
CA LYS A 69 13.23 10.55 -15.23
C LYS A 69 13.82 9.59 -14.21
N VAL A 70 13.07 8.55 -13.85
CA VAL A 70 13.52 7.53 -12.88
C VAL A 70 14.07 6.26 -13.56
N GLY A 71 13.88 6.13 -14.88
CA GLY A 71 14.27 4.97 -15.65
C GLY A 71 13.38 3.76 -15.42
N THR A 72 13.38 2.83 -16.38
CA THR A 72 12.58 1.60 -16.33
C THR A 72 13.16 0.65 -15.28
N GLN A 73 12.44 0.36 -14.22
CA GLN A 73 12.84 -0.68 -13.28
C GLN A 73 12.82 -2.05 -13.97
N LYS A 74 13.96 -2.73 -13.97
CA LYS A 74 14.05 -4.10 -14.49
C LYS A 74 13.20 -5.00 -13.59
N ASN A 75 12.18 -5.61 -14.17
CA ASN A 75 11.29 -6.51 -13.46
C ASN A 75 12.05 -7.67 -12.83
N SER A 76 11.91 -7.82 -11.54
CA SER A 76 12.33 -9.01 -10.78
C SER A 76 11.30 -10.16 -10.88
N GLY A 77 10.47 -10.21 -11.93
CA GLY A 77 9.41 -11.21 -12.06
C GLY A 77 8.17 -10.98 -11.20
N SER A 78 8.08 -9.84 -10.52
CA SER A 78 6.92 -9.49 -9.69
C SER A 78 5.70 -9.10 -10.53
N ILE A 79 4.53 -9.50 -10.08
CA ILE A 79 3.21 -9.07 -10.61
C ILE A 79 3.06 -7.54 -10.63
N THR A 80 3.80 -6.86 -9.76
CA THR A 80 3.78 -5.41 -9.56
C THR A 80 4.90 -4.67 -10.30
N GLY A 81 5.44 -5.20 -11.35
CA GLY A 81 6.65 -4.80 -12.09
C GLY A 81 6.92 -3.33 -12.42
N GLY A 82 6.16 -2.39 -11.86
CA GLY A 82 6.40 -0.95 -11.95
C GLY A 82 7.09 -0.36 -10.73
N SER A 83 7.41 0.92 -10.77
CA SER A 83 7.98 1.63 -9.63
C SER A 83 6.93 1.89 -8.56
N GLU A 84 7.12 1.29 -7.38
CA GLU A 84 6.35 1.56 -6.15
C GLU A 84 7.02 2.64 -5.30
N VAL A 85 8.07 3.27 -5.80
CA VAL A 85 8.88 4.24 -5.06
C VAL A 85 8.03 5.39 -4.56
N THR A 86 8.14 5.63 -3.26
CA THR A 86 7.64 6.85 -2.63
C THR A 86 8.84 7.74 -2.32
N PRO A 87 9.01 8.90 -2.97
CA PRO A 87 10.04 9.86 -2.61
C PRO A 87 9.84 10.36 -1.18
N ILE A 88 10.92 10.69 -0.50
CA ILE A 88 10.85 11.38 0.79
C ILE A 88 11.46 12.78 0.67
N VAL A 89 10.97 13.71 1.46
CA VAL A 89 11.55 15.07 1.60
C VAL A 89 11.90 15.28 3.06
N ALA A 90 13.19 15.35 3.34
CA ALA A 90 13.72 15.52 4.68
C ALA A 90 14.82 16.60 4.69
N LYS A 91 14.72 17.55 5.63
CA LYS A 91 15.65 18.68 5.77
C LYS A 91 15.85 19.47 4.47
N GLY A 92 14.74 19.63 3.70
CA GLY A 92 14.71 20.38 2.45
C GLY A 92 15.43 19.72 1.27
N VAL A 93 15.63 18.41 1.31
CA VAL A 93 16.19 17.60 0.21
C VAL A 93 15.25 16.45 -0.08
N MET A 94 15.01 16.16 -1.35
CA MET A 94 14.24 15.02 -1.79
C MET A 94 15.16 13.83 -2.08
N TYR A 95 14.82 12.66 -1.56
CA TYR A 95 15.57 11.40 -1.77
C TYR A 95 14.66 10.33 -2.34
N LEU A 96 15.16 9.57 -3.29
CA LEU A 96 14.47 8.41 -3.87
C LEU A 96 15.45 7.41 -4.49
N THR A 97 14.96 6.19 -4.72
CA THR A 97 15.63 5.23 -5.60
C THR A 97 15.12 5.42 -7.02
N THR A 98 16.02 5.25 -7.99
CA THR A 98 15.70 5.08 -9.40
C THR A 98 15.88 3.60 -9.79
N ASN A 99 15.92 3.30 -11.07
CA ASN A 99 16.20 1.94 -11.53
C ASN A 99 17.59 1.41 -11.08
N THR A 100 18.60 2.28 -11.04
CA THR A 100 20.00 1.91 -10.81
C THR A 100 20.66 2.68 -9.68
N ASP A 101 20.04 3.76 -9.22
CA ASP A 101 20.71 4.74 -8.39
C ASP A 101 19.85 5.13 -7.18
N VAL A 102 20.52 5.63 -6.14
CA VAL A 102 19.91 6.48 -5.11
C VAL A 102 20.26 7.93 -5.43
N VAL A 103 19.27 8.81 -5.47
CA VAL A 103 19.45 10.22 -5.84
C VAL A 103 18.94 11.17 -4.79
N ALA A 104 19.61 12.30 -4.65
CA ALA A 104 19.13 13.47 -3.92
C ALA A 104 18.84 14.61 -4.89
N LEU A 105 17.65 15.20 -4.75
CA LEU A 105 17.19 16.28 -5.62
C LEU A 105 16.84 17.53 -4.81
N GLU A 106 16.96 18.67 -5.44
CA GLU A 106 16.35 19.92 -4.96
C GLU A 106 14.83 19.81 -5.17
N PRO A 107 14.01 19.89 -4.10
CA PRO A 107 12.58 19.57 -4.21
C PRO A 107 11.77 20.54 -5.08
N GLU A 108 12.26 21.78 -5.23
CA GLU A 108 11.60 22.84 -6.00
C GLU A 108 11.78 22.72 -7.50
N THR A 109 12.89 22.07 -7.95
CA THR A 109 13.31 22.12 -9.36
C THR A 109 13.62 20.76 -9.97
N GLY A 110 13.84 19.75 -9.13
CA GLY A 110 14.32 18.43 -9.57
C GLY A 110 15.80 18.40 -9.92
N LYS A 111 16.57 19.49 -9.64
CA LYS A 111 18.01 19.51 -9.88
C LYS A 111 18.70 18.47 -9.00
N VAL A 112 19.56 17.65 -9.63
CA VAL A 112 20.36 16.64 -8.93
C VAL A 112 21.40 17.30 -8.03
N LEU A 113 21.40 16.94 -6.76
CA LEU A 113 22.39 17.35 -5.77
C LEU A 113 23.54 16.34 -5.71
N TRP A 114 23.19 15.06 -5.68
CA TRP A 114 24.14 13.95 -5.80
C TRP A 114 23.44 12.69 -6.30
N THR A 115 24.22 11.76 -6.84
CA THR A 115 23.80 10.43 -7.29
C THR A 115 24.74 9.40 -6.70
N TYR A 116 24.19 8.33 -6.16
CA TYR A 116 24.93 7.13 -5.74
C TYR A 116 24.54 5.98 -6.67
N PRO A 117 25.44 5.53 -7.56
CA PRO A 117 25.18 4.38 -8.42
C PRO A 117 25.20 3.10 -7.58
N ALA A 118 24.03 2.48 -7.41
CA ALA A 118 23.90 1.27 -6.62
C ALA A 118 24.49 0.08 -7.41
N SER A 119 25.45 -0.61 -6.82
CA SER A 119 26.16 -1.72 -7.45
C SER A 119 26.31 -2.91 -6.48
N GLY A 120 26.53 -4.09 -7.05
CA GLY A 120 26.69 -5.34 -6.31
C GLY A 120 25.46 -6.24 -6.32
N PRO A 121 25.43 -7.31 -5.52
CA PRO A 121 24.39 -8.32 -5.56
C PRO A 121 23.06 -7.84 -4.98
N GLY A 122 21.96 -8.30 -5.58
CA GLY A 122 20.58 -8.01 -5.17
C GLY A 122 19.97 -6.83 -5.92
N ASN A 123 18.65 -6.74 -5.84
CA ASN A 123 17.88 -5.65 -6.43
C ASN A 123 17.81 -4.46 -5.48
N LEU A 124 17.97 -3.25 -6.00
CA LEU A 124 17.75 -2.02 -5.26
C LEU A 124 16.29 -1.92 -4.81
N SER A 125 16.06 -1.37 -3.62
CA SER A 125 14.72 -1.13 -3.10
C SER A 125 13.84 -0.42 -4.12
N ARG A 126 12.77 -1.06 -4.53
CA ARG A 126 11.76 -0.48 -5.43
C ARG A 126 10.73 0.42 -4.73
N ARG A 127 10.87 0.59 -3.39
CA ARG A 127 9.94 1.37 -2.56
C ARG A 127 10.56 2.64 -1.98
N GLY A 128 11.83 2.92 -2.28
CA GLY A 128 12.52 4.14 -1.88
C GLY A 128 13.52 3.96 -0.76
N VAL A 129 13.72 5.02 0.01
CA VAL A 129 14.76 5.14 1.04
C VAL A 129 14.18 5.60 2.37
N ALA A 130 14.92 5.40 3.47
CA ALA A 130 14.66 5.99 4.77
C ALA A 130 15.69 7.08 5.08
N TYR A 131 15.32 8.01 5.98
CA TYR A 131 16.20 9.05 6.49
C TYR A 131 16.34 8.93 7.99
N TRP A 132 17.60 8.82 8.46
CA TRP A 132 17.96 8.94 9.88
C TRP A 132 18.68 10.28 10.09
N PRO A 133 18.25 11.11 11.07
CA PRO A 133 18.77 12.49 11.20
C PRO A 133 20.21 12.59 11.70
N GLY A 134 20.81 11.45 12.12
CA GLY A 134 22.09 11.46 12.77
C GLY A 134 22.01 11.94 14.22
N ASP A 135 23.18 12.05 14.85
CA ASP A 135 23.36 12.63 16.17
C ASP A 135 24.64 13.49 16.20
N THR A 136 25.12 13.84 17.40
CA THR A 136 26.33 14.66 17.57
C THR A 136 27.60 14.03 16.98
N ASN A 137 27.66 12.68 16.96
CA ASN A 137 28.84 11.91 16.55
C ASN A 137 28.69 11.26 15.17
N ASN A 138 27.45 11.15 14.67
CA ASN A 138 27.14 10.46 13.43
C ASN A 138 26.43 11.39 12.45
N PRO A 139 26.83 11.42 11.16
CA PRO A 139 26.18 12.24 10.17
C PRO A 139 24.75 11.75 9.90
N PRO A 140 23.86 12.61 9.36
CA PRO A 140 22.57 12.16 8.87
C PRO A 140 22.77 11.15 7.73
N ARG A 141 21.94 10.11 7.69
CA ARG A 141 22.03 9.00 6.72
C ARG A 141 20.78 8.87 5.88
N VAL A 142 20.98 8.59 4.61
CA VAL A 142 19.98 7.96 3.73
C VAL A 142 20.25 6.46 3.78
N ILE A 143 19.25 5.68 4.17
CA ILE A 143 19.36 4.24 4.37
C ILE A 143 18.44 3.53 3.39
N PHE A 144 18.93 2.53 2.69
CA PHE A 144 18.17 1.76 1.73
C PHE A 144 18.59 0.29 1.73
N THR A 145 17.76 -0.55 1.14
CA THR A 145 18.02 -1.98 0.99
C THR A 145 18.42 -2.33 -0.44
N MET A 146 19.29 -3.32 -0.57
CA MET A 146 19.67 -3.91 -1.84
C MET A 146 19.89 -5.41 -1.64
N GLY A 147 18.89 -6.22 -2.02
CA GLY A 147 18.87 -7.64 -1.69
C GLY A 147 18.94 -7.87 -0.17
N ARG A 148 19.99 -8.55 0.30
CA ARG A 148 20.23 -8.80 1.75
C ARG A 148 21.02 -7.68 2.44
N ARG A 149 21.36 -6.61 1.74
CA ARG A 149 22.21 -5.52 2.21
C ARG A 149 21.38 -4.34 2.67
N LEU A 150 21.65 -3.82 3.85
CA LEU A 150 21.16 -2.54 4.35
C LEU A 150 22.34 -1.56 4.29
N ILE A 151 22.21 -0.49 3.50
CA ILE A 151 23.31 0.41 3.14
C ILE A 151 23.02 1.80 3.68
N GLY A 152 24.02 2.42 4.31
CA GLY A 152 23.97 3.77 4.84
C GLY A 152 24.84 4.76 4.05
N LEU A 153 24.21 5.78 3.47
CA LEU A 153 24.91 6.89 2.81
C LEU A 153 24.87 8.14 3.70
N ASN A 154 25.95 8.89 3.73
CA ASN A 154 25.92 10.25 4.27
C ASN A 154 24.94 11.09 3.45
N ALA A 155 23.88 11.57 4.07
CA ALA A 155 22.77 12.25 3.39
C ALA A 155 23.18 13.57 2.67
N LYS A 156 24.26 14.20 3.12
CA LYS A 156 24.77 15.46 2.52
C LYS A 156 25.60 15.22 1.25
N THR A 157 26.34 14.09 1.21
CA THR A 157 27.34 13.87 0.17
C THR A 157 27.00 12.73 -0.79
N GLY A 158 26.05 11.84 -0.44
CA GLY A 158 25.72 10.62 -1.18
C GLY A 158 26.81 9.55 -1.13
N LYS A 159 27.87 9.72 -0.35
CA LYS A 159 28.92 8.71 -0.18
C LYS A 159 28.54 7.72 0.91
N VAL A 160 28.99 6.48 0.75
CA VAL A 160 28.87 5.44 1.79
C VAL A 160 29.45 5.96 3.09
N ASP A 161 28.73 5.77 4.21
CA ASP A 161 29.22 6.13 5.55
C ASP A 161 29.88 4.92 6.21
N PRO A 162 31.22 4.86 6.29
CA PRO A 162 31.94 3.70 6.83
C PRO A 162 31.68 3.45 8.32
N GLY A 163 31.09 4.41 9.04
CA GLY A 163 30.68 4.27 10.44
C GLY A 163 29.42 3.41 10.64
N PHE A 164 28.74 2.98 9.55
CA PHE A 164 27.55 2.15 9.61
C PHE A 164 27.87 0.71 9.20
N GLY A 165 27.70 -0.25 10.10
CA GLY A 165 27.97 -1.67 9.83
C GLY A 165 29.43 -1.95 9.49
N ASN A 166 29.64 -2.80 8.50
CA ASN A 166 30.97 -3.06 7.94
C ASN A 166 31.14 -2.22 6.68
N GLU A 167 31.98 -1.19 6.72
CA GLU A 167 32.26 -0.29 5.59
C GLU A 167 30.99 0.33 4.96
N GLY A 168 29.98 0.64 5.79
CA GLY A 168 28.72 1.25 5.36
C GLY A 168 27.58 0.29 5.05
N GLU A 169 27.75 -1.00 5.33
CA GLU A 169 26.78 -2.04 5.01
C GLU A 169 26.51 -3.00 6.17
N VAL A 170 25.27 -3.48 6.23
CA VAL A 170 24.83 -4.54 7.15
C VAL A 170 24.22 -5.67 6.35
N ASN A 171 24.61 -6.91 6.61
CA ASN A 171 23.92 -8.09 6.10
C ASN A 171 22.70 -8.39 6.97
N MET A 172 21.51 -8.26 6.40
CA MET A 172 20.24 -8.50 7.09
C MET A 172 19.90 -10.00 7.25
N GLY A 173 20.64 -10.89 6.59
CA GLY A 173 20.37 -12.34 6.57
C GLY A 173 19.33 -12.74 5.51
N VAL A 174 18.23 -12.03 5.38
CA VAL A 174 17.17 -12.25 4.37
C VAL A 174 16.98 -10.98 3.56
N ALA A 175 16.60 -11.11 2.28
CA ALA A 175 16.36 -9.98 1.41
C ALA A 175 15.16 -9.13 1.87
N TYR A 176 15.24 -7.83 1.62
CA TYR A 176 14.13 -6.90 1.83
C TYR A 176 14.18 -5.82 0.74
N ASP A 177 13.05 -5.48 0.14
CA ASP A 177 12.95 -4.57 -1.00
C ASP A 177 12.28 -3.23 -0.67
N SER A 178 12.19 -2.90 0.63
CA SER A 178 11.60 -1.67 1.15
C SER A 178 12.55 -0.94 2.08
N PRO A 179 12.36 0.39 2.27
CA PRO A 179 13.13 1.11 3.28
C PRO A 179 12.77 0.62 4.69
N PRO A 180 13.71 0.68 5.63
CA PRO A 180 13.40 0.44 7.05
C PRO A 180 12.48 1.53 7.59
N ILE A 181 11.65 1.20 8.60
CA ILE A 181 11.07 2.25 9.43
C ILE A 181 12.09 2.69 10.48
N VAL A 182 12.24 4.00 10.64
CA VAL A 182 13.21 4.61 11.57
C VAL A 182 12.48 5.11 12.80
N TYR A 183 12.74 4.52 13.95
CA TYR A 183 12.21 4.98 15.23
C TYR A 183 13.37 5.25 16.20
N LYS A 184 13.62 6.52 16.53
CA LYS A 184 14.83 6.95 17.25
C LYS A 184 16.09 6.41 16.54
N ASP A 185 16.89 5.59 17.23
CA ASP A 185 18.08 4.94 16.70
C ASP A 185 17.84 3.46 16.33
N THR A 186 16.59 3.07 16.10
CA THR A 186 16.21 1.71 15.72
C THR A 186 15.69 1.69 14.28
N LEU A 187 16.29 0.86 13.43
CA LEU A 187 15.87 0.56 12.07
C LEU A 187 15.14 -0.78 12.08
N VAL A 188 13.84 -0.81 11.78
CA VAL A 188 13.09 -2.07 11.68
C VAL A 188 12.89 -2.42 10.22
N VAL A 189 13.21 -3.65 9.85
CA VAL A 189 13.08 -4.21 8.50
C VAL A 189 12.25 -5.49 8.53
N GLY A 190 11.55 -5.75 7.45
CA GLY A 190 10.86 -7.01 7.22
C GLY A 190 11.71 -8.03 6.46
N ALA A 191 11.02 -8.90 5.74
CA ALA A 191 11.61 -9.90 4.86
C ALA A 191 10.80 -10.01 3.57
N ASN A 192 11.48 -10.33 2.48
CA ASN A 192 10.87 -10.66 1.20
C ASN A 192 11.46 -11.98 0.73
N THR A 193 10.73 -13.06 0.98
CA THR A 193 11.05 -14.41 0.48
C THR A 193 10.21 -14.71 -0.76
N GLY A 194 10.59 -15.70 -1.57
CA GLY A 194 9.73 -16.15 -2.66
C GLY A 194 8.44 -16.82 -2.14
N GLU A 195 7.51 -17.11 -3.03
CA GLU A 195 6.23 -17.78 -2.70
C GLU A 195 6.34 -19.31 -2.76
N ALA A 196 7.45 -19.86 -3.20
CA ALA A 196 7.83 -21.27 -3.24
C ALA A 196 9.36 -21.40 -3.25
N PRO A 197 9.92 -22.50 -2.75
CA PRO A 197 9.29 -23.66 -2.08
C PRO A 197 8.80 -23.35 -0.66
N SER A 198 8.19 -24.34 0.00
CA SER A 198 7.71 -24.22 1.40
C SER A 198 8.83 -24.05 2.42
N VAL A 199 10.06 -24.42 2.09
CA VAL A 199 11.25 -24.31 2.94
C VAL A 199 12.23 -23.30 2.36
N GLY A 200 12.88 -22.52 3.23
CA GLY A 200 13.83 -21.50 2.81
C GLY A 200 14.06 -20.43 3.85
N ASP A 201 14.32 -19.21 3.41
CA ASP A 201 14.51 -18.06 4.29
C ASP A 201 13.24 -17.75 5.09
N PRO A 202 13.34 -17.43 6.40
CA PRO A 202 12.20 -17.06 7.22
C PRO A 202 11.73 -15.63 6.95
N GLY A 203 10.43 -15.39 7.12
CA GLY A 203 9.79 -14.07 6.98
C GLY A 203 9.98 -13.11 8.16
N ASN A 204 10.96 -13.33 9.01
CA ASN A 204 11.18 -12.66 10.29
C ASN A 204 11.30 -11.12 10.17
N THR A 205 10.78 -10.42 11.16
CA THR A 205 11.04 -8.98 11.35
C THR A 205 12.29 -8.78 12.19
N ARG A 206 13.17 -7.86 11.79
CA ARG A 206 14.47 -7.61 12.45
C ARG A 206 14.69 -6.14 12.71
N ALA A 207 15.45 -5.83 13.77
CA ALA A 207 15.85 -4.47 14.06
C ALA A 207 17.37 -4.35 14.16
N PHE A 208 17.85 -3.19 13.70
CA PHE A 208 19.26 -2.82 13.70
C PHE A 208 19.43 -1.43 14.33
N ASP A 209 20.56 -1.19 14.94
CA ASP A 209 20.95 0.10 15.47
C ASP A 209 21.32 1.05 14.31
N ALA A 210 20.72 2.23 14.25
CA ALA A 210 20.94 3.19 13.18
C ALA A 210 22.32 3.84 13.20
N LYS A 211 23.03 3.79 14.36
CA LYS A 211 24.38 4.35 14.53
C LYS A 211 25.43 3.39 14.05
N THR A 212 25.33 2.13 14.51
CA THR A 212 26.37 1.13 14.36
C THR A 212 26.05 0.03 13.36
N GLY A 213 24.76 -0.15 12.97
CA GLY A 213 24.32 -1.28 12.17
C GLY A 213 24.20 -2.61 12.93
N ALA A 214 24.47 -2.65 14.24
CA ALA A 214 24.36 -3.86 15.04
C ALA A 214 22.91 -4.36 15.12
N LYS A 215 22.71 -5.69 15.00
CA LYS A 215 21.38 -6.29 15.18
C LYS A 215 20.94 -6.14 16.64
N LYS A 216 19.75 -5.55 16.87
CA LYS A 216 19.16 -5.35 18.20
C LYS A 216 18.29 -6.53 18.61
N TRP A 217 17.39 -6.95 17.73
CA TRP A 217 16.46 -8.05 17.97
C TRP A 217 15.96 -8.66 16.67
N GLU A 218 15.37 -9.84 16.80
CA GLU A 218 14.68 -10.55 15.72
C GLU A 218 13.40 -11.17 16.28
N PHE A 219 12.28 -11.01 15.58
CA PHE A 219 11.01 -11.64 15.88
C PHE A 219 10.73 -12.75 14.87
N HIS A 220 10.52 -13.98 15.35
CA HIS A 220 10.22 -15.12 14.51
C HIS A 220 8.77 -15.06 14.02
N SER A 221 8.57 -14.90 12.73
CA SER A 221 7.24 -14.90 12.10
C SER A 221 6.61 -16.29 12.11
N VAL A 222 7.43 -17.35 12.12
CA VAL A 222 7.06 -18.74 12.41
C VAL A 222 7.69 -19.12 13.76
N PRO A 223 6.87 -19.28 14.81
CA PRO A 223 7.37 -19.54 16.15
C PRO A 223 8.19 -20.81 16.27
N GLN A 224 9.30 -20.73 16.99
CA GLN A 224 10.19 -21.86 17.26
C GLN A 224 9.75 -22.63 18.53
N PRO A 225 10.25 -23.85 18.79
CA PRO A 225 9.91 -24.60 19.98
C PRO A 225 10.07 -23.81 21.27
N GLY A 226 9.02 -23.75 22.07
CA GLY A 226 8.96 -22.97 23.32
C GLY A 226 8.48 -21.52 23.16
N GLU A 227 8.33 -21.02 21.94
CA GLU A 227 7.74 -19.72 21.67
C GLU A 227 6.21 -19.81 21.59
N PHE A 228 5.52 -18.72 21.93
CA PHE A 228 4.08 -18.61 21.82
C PHE A 228 3.62 -18.77 20.37
N GLY A 229 2.62 -19.61 20.13
CA GLY A 229 2.03 -19.88 18.82
C GLY A 229 2.70 -21.06 18.09
N HIS A 230 3.75 -21.66 18.62
CA HIS A 230 4.38 -22.83 18.01
C HIS A 230 3.40 -24.00 17.86
N GLU A 231 2.50 -24.16 18.81
CA GLU A 231 1.45 -25.18 18.82
C GLU A 231 0.45 -25.08 17.66
N THR A 232 0.43 -23.94 16.97
CA THR A 232 -0.42 -23.73 15.79
C THR A 232 0.19 -24.25 14.48
N TRP A 233 1.36 -24.85 14.56
CA TRP A 233 2.09 -25.51 13.49
C TRP A 233 2.22 -27.00 13.83
N GLU A 234 1.33 -27.83 13.30
CA GLU A 234 1.33 -29.23 13.65
C GLU A 234 2.56 -29.98 13.13
N GLY A 235 3.02 -30.94 13.91
CA GLY A 235 4.18 -31.76 13.58
C GLY A 235 5.48 -30.95 13.46
N GLU A 236 6.17 -31.10 12.34
CA GLU A 236 7.43 -30.39 12.05
C GLU A 236 7.26 -29.31 10.96
N SER A 237 6.02 -28.90 10.67
CA SER A 237 5.69 -27.96 9.58
C SER A 237 6.29 -26.56 9.76
N TRP A 238 6.71 -26.21 10.97
CA TRP A 238 7.42 -24.98 11.32
C TRP A 238 8.90 -24.99 10.90
N LYS A 239 9.53 -26.17 10.74
CA LYS A 239 10.97 -26.28 10.47
C LYS A 239 11.35 -25.67 9.12
N ASN A 240 12.23 -24.69 9.14
CA ASN A 240 12.71 -23.99 7.94
C ASN A 240 11.57 -23.48 7.03
N ARG A 241 10.38 -23.23 7.59
CA ARG A 241 9.24 -22.72 6.83
C ARG A 241 9.57 -21.35 6.27
N SER A 242 9.41 -21.19 4.96
CA SER A 242 9.50 -19.94 4.25
C SER A 242 8.14 -19.25 4.15
N GLY A 243 8.11 -17.98 3.77
CA GLY A 243 6.90 -17.16 3.78
C GLY A 243 6.68 -16.50 5.14
N VAL A 244 5.41 -16.24 5.47
CA VAL A 244 5.01 -15.40 6.62
C VAL A 244 5.79 -14.09 6.61
N ASN A 245 5.83 -13.48 5.42
CA ASN A 245 6.64 -12.30 5.15
C ASN A 245 6.04 -11.06 5.81
N ASN A 246 6.91 -10.23 6.38
CA ASN A 246 6.62 -8.84 6.57
C ASN A 246 6.97 -8.10 5.28
N TRP A 247 5.98 -7.93 4.41
CA TRP A 247 6.14 -7.30 3.11
C TRP A 247 6.54 -5.81 3.21
N GLY A 248 6.87 -5.20 2.10
CA GLY A 248 7.20 -3.79 2.06
C GLY A 248 6.06 -2.86 2.47
N PHE A 249 6.39 -1.74 3.14
CA PHE A 249 5.45 -0.77 3.70
C PHE A 249 4.54 -1.27 4.84
N SER A 250 4.82 -2.41 5.43
CA SER A 250 3.95 -3.09 6.39
C SER A 250 4.24 -2.76 7.86
N LEU A 251 4.93 -1.65 8.13
CA LEU A 251 5.36 -1.24 9.47
C LEU A 251 4.78 0.12 9.86
N SER A 252 4.33 0.24 11.12
CA SER A 252 4.03 1.52 11.76
C SER A 252 4.46 1.51 13.23
N VAL A 253 4.59 2.70 13.84
CA VAL A 253 5.05 2.85 15.22
C VAL A 253 4.18 3.82 16.00
N ASP A 254 3.68 3.40 17.14
CA ASP A 254 3.18 4.27 18.19
C ASP A 254 4.36 4.83 18.98
N ALA A 255 4.82 6.02 18.59
CA ALA A 255 6.01 6.63 19.18
C ALA A 255 5.83 7.01 20.65
N GLU A 256 4.60 7.28 21.09
CA GLU A 256 4.26 7.62 22.47
C GLU A 256 4.45 6.39 23.40
N ARG A 257 4.08 5.21 22.88
CA ARG A 257 4.10 3.96 23.66
C ARG A 257 5.30 3.08 23.36
N GLY A 258 6.12 3.42 22.35
CA GLY A 258 7.25 2.61 21.93
C GLY A 258 6.83 1.24 21.37
N ILE A 259 5.72 1.19 20.66
CA ILE A 259 5.18 -0.04 20.06
C ILE A 259 5.35 0.01 18.55
N VAL A 260 6.00 -1.00 17.97
CA VAL A 260 6.00 -1.25 16.53
C VAL A 260 4.90 -2.25 16.19
N TYR A 261 4.13 -1.94 15.16
CA TYR A 261 3.14 -2.84 14.58
C TYR A 261 3.68 -3.35 13.26
N THR A 262 3.67 -4.66 13.11
CA THR A 262 4.05 -5.34 11.87
C THR A 262 2.89 -6.19 11.38
N THR A 263 2.81 -6.38 10.06
CA THR A 263 1.83 -7.26 9.46
C THR A 263 2.53 -8.34 8.66
N PHE A 264 1.96 -9.53 8.67
CA PHE A 264 2.52 -10.68 8.01
C PHE A 264 1.56 -11.22 6.94
N GLY A 265 2.14 -11.73 5.86
CA GLY A 265 1.42 -12.48 4.83
C GLY A 265 1.28 -13.96 5.17
N GLY A 266 0.77 -14.72 4.20
CA GLY A 266 0.59 -16.16 4.30
C GLY A 266 1.93 -16.93 4.33
N PRO A 267 1.89 -18.22 4.73
CA PRO A 267 3.04 -19.09 4.62
C PRO A 267 3.19 -19.62 3.19
N ASN A 268 4.41 -19.95 2.80
CA ASN A 268 4.60 -20.75 1.59
C ASN A 268 4.12 -22.21 1.86
N THR A 269 3.35 -22.83 1.02
CA THR A 269 2.85 -22.45 -0.29
C THR A 269 1.46 -21.82 -0.18
N ASN A 270 1.12 -20.89 -1.09
CA ASN A 270 -0.04 -19.98 -0.90
C ASN A 270 -1.42 -20.65 -1.07
N TYR A 271 -1.51 -21.78 -1.79
CA TYR A 271 -2.81 -22.31 -2.25
C TYR A 271 -3.11 -23.73 -1.77
N TRP A 272 -2.22 -24.33 -1.00
CA TRP A 272 -2.37 -25.61 -0.37
C TRP A 272 -1.57 -25.65 0.94
N GLY A 273 -2.24 -26.03 2.02
CA GLY A 273 -1.69 -26.08 3.37
C GLY A 273 -1.64 -27.49 3.97
N GLY A 274 -1.83 -28.55 3.17
CA GLY A 274 -1.82 -29.93 3.68
C GLY A 274 -0.46 -30.41 4.23
N ASP A 275 0.60 -29.59 4.06
CA ASP A 275 1.91 -29.80 4.69
C ASP A 275 2.13 -28.95 5.95
N ARG A 276 1.10 -28.22 6.43
CA ARG A 276 1.21 -27.24 7.54
C ARG A 276 -0.10 -27.08 8.31
N HIS A 277 -0.72 -28.17 8.77
CA HIS A 277 -1.97 -28.12 9.51
C HIS A 277 -1.91 -27.17 10.71
N GLY A 278 -3.06 -26.67 11.17
CA GLY A 278 -3.22 -25.69 12.22
C GLY A 278 -3.38 -24.26 11.70
N ASP A 279 -3.56 -23.28 12.61
CA ASP A 279 -3.84 -21.88 12.26
C ASP A 279 -2.62 -21.12 11.73
N ASN A 280 -1.40 -21.66 11.92
CA ASN A 280 -0.13 -21.13 11.40
C ASN A 280 0.22 -19.72 11.88
N LEU A 281 0.18 -19.42 13.18
CA LEU A 281 0.65 -18.14 13.71
C LEU A 281 2.15 -17.92 13.39
N PHE A 282 2.60 -16.71 13.01
CA PHE A 282 1.86 -15.45 12.90
C PHE A 282 1.48 -15.10 11.45
N ALA A 283 1.23 -16.08 10.61
CA ALA A 283 0.70 -15.80 9.28
C ALA A 283 -0.56 -14.94 9.38
N ASN A 284 -0.75 -14.08 8.38
CA ASN A 284 -1.94 -13.23 8.20
C ASN A 284 -2.35 -12.47 9.47
N SER A 285 -1.36 -11.98 10.23
CA SER A 285 -1.56 -11.34 11.53
C SER A 285 -1.03 -9.92 11.58
N VAL A 286 -1.69 -9.09 12.38
CA VAL A 286 -1.10 -7.86 12.94
C VAL A 286 -0.45 -8.23 14.26
N VAL A 287 0.83 -7.89 14.43
CA VAL A 287 1.58 -8.13 15.67
C VAL A 287 2.10 -6.82 16.23
N ALA A 288 1.79 -6.55 17.49
CA ALA A 288 2.32 -5.43 18.25
C ALA A 288 3.52 -5.88 19.08
N MET A 289 4.63 -5.20 18.90
CA MET A 289 5.90 -5.53 19.59
C MET A 289 6.47 -4.29 20.27
N ASP A 290 7.21 -4.50 21.32
CA ASP A 290 8.07 -3.46 21.89
C ASP A 290 9.14 -3.08 20.87
N ALA A 291 9.26 -1.80 20.53
CA ALA A 291 10.13 -1.32 19.46
C ALA A 291 11.63 -1.46 19.78
N GLU A 292 12.01 -1.54 21.08
CA GLU A 292 13.40 -1.63 21.50
C GLU A 292 13.86 -3.09 21.72
N THR A 293 12.92 -4.00 22.05
CA THR A 293 13.24 -5.38 22.41
C THR A 293 12.70 -6.44 21.46
N GLY A 294 11.74 -6.09 20.59
CA GLY A 294 11.05 -7.04 19.71
C GLY A 294 10.05 -7.95 20.43
N GLN A 295 9.84 -7.79 21.74
CA GLN A 295 8.92 -8.63 22.51
C GLN A 295 7.47 -8.36 22.11
N ARG A 296 6.73 -9.44 21.77
CA ARG A 296 5.30 -9.37 21.42
C ARG A 296 4.47 -8.90 22.62
N LYS A 297 3.62 -7.90 22.38
CA LYS A 297 2.62 -7.40 23.35
C LYS A 297 1.27 -8.05 23.09
N TRP A 298 0.80 -8.06 21.85
CA TRP A 298 -0.42 -8.72 21.40
C TRP A 298 -0.33 -9.04 19.90
N HIS A 299 -1.26 -9.84 19.40
CA HIS A 299 -1.46 -10.08 17.98
C HIS A 299 -2.95 -10.23 17.68
N TYR A 300 -3.30 -10.08 16.40
CA TYR A 300 -4.62 -10.39 15.87
C TYR A 300 -4.45 -11.05 14.51
N GLN A 301 -4.89 -12.31 14.38
CA GLN A 301 -4.86 -13.05 13.12
C GLN A 301 -6.16 -12.76 12.35
N VAL A 302 -6.06 -12.40 11.07
CA VAL A 302 -7.21 -12.03 10.22
C VAL A 302 -7.57 -13.10 9.20
N VAL A 303 -6.73 -14.12 9.02
CA VAL A 303 -7.02 -15.32 8.24
C VAL A 303 -6.36 -16.52 8.95
N HIS A 304 -7.17 -17.51 9.29
CA HIS A 304 -6.69 -18.77 9.83
C HIS A 304 -6.37 -19.73 8.68
N HIS A 305 -5.23 -20.41 8.72
CA HIS A 305 -4.83 -21.42 7.73
C HIS A 305 -5.04 -20.94 6.28
N ASP A 306 -4.34 -19.87 5.89
CA ASP A 306 -4.52 -19.23 4.59
C ASP A 306 -4.18 -20.15 3.42
N VAL A 307 -5.14 -20.37 2.52
CA VAL A 307 -5.00 -21.09 1.23
C VAL A 307 -5.52 -20.25 0.05
N TRP A 308 -5.58 -18.93 0.23
CA TRP A 308 -6.10 -17.97 -0.76
C TRP A 308 -5.06 -16.91 -1.17
N ASP A 309 -3.89 -16.87 -0.51
CA ASP A 309 -2.90 -15.79 -0.65
C ASP A 309 -3.43 -14.45 -0.12
N TYR A 310 -4.10 -14.48 1.04
CA TYR A 310 -4.77 -13.33 1.64
C TYR A 310 -3.89 -12.55 2.62
N ASP A 311 -2.72 -12.14 2.15
CA ASP A 311 -1.75 -11.32 2.90
C ASP A 311 -2.34 -10.05 3.53
N LEU A 312 -1.58 -9.50 4.50
CA LEU A 312 -1.73 -8.16 5.04
C LEU A 312 -0.57 -7.26 4.56
N PRO A 313 -0.55 -6.84 3.29
CA PRO A 313 0.62 -6.16 2.75
C PRO A 313 0.82 -4.72 3.23
N PRO A 314 -0.23 -3.90 3.59
CA PRO A 314 0.00 -2.51 3.97
C PRO A 314 0.33 -2.33 5.45
N ALA A 315 1.00 -1.22 5.77
CA ALA A 315 1.14 -0.76 7.15
C ALA A 315 -0.21 -0.43 7.76
N PRO A 316 -0.46 -0.76 9.04
CA PRO A 316 -1.62 -0.26 9.75
C PRO A 316 -1.53 1.26 9.95
N ALA A 317 -2.65 1.98 9.72
CA ALA A 317 -2.72 3.40 10.05
C ALA A 317 -3.14 3.59 11.51
N LEU A 318 -2.44 4.48 12.21
CA LEU A 318 -2.71 4.78 13.61
C LEU A 318 -3.36 6.16 13.73
N LEU A 319 -4.54 6.22 14.34
CA LEU A 319 -5.21 7.49 14.59
C LEU A 319 -5.98 7.46 15.90
N ASP A 320 -6.13 8.64 16.52
CA ASP A 320 -6.95 8.81 17.69
C ASP A 320 -8.31 9.41 17.28
N VAL A 321 -9.38 8.82 17.73
CA VAL A 321 -10.74 9.31 17.51
C VAL A 321 -11.50 9.42 18.83
N VAL A 322 -12.61 10.17 18.82
CA VAL A 322 -13.54 10.20 19.96
C VAL A 322 -14.77 9.38 19.58
N ILE A 323 -15.02 8.28 20.30
CA ILE A 323 -16.19 7.41 20.16
C ILE A 323 -16.94 7.45 21.49
N ASN A 324 -18.23 7.81 21.46
CA ASN A 324 -19.08 7.91 22.66
C ASN A 324 -18.42 8.74 23.78
N GLY A 325 -17.79 9.88 23.42
CA GLY A 325 -17.14 10.79 24.35
C GLY A 325 -15.78 10.33 24.89
N LYS A 326 -15.29 9.15 24.51
CA LYS A 326 -14.00 8.61 24.95
C LYS A 326 -12.99 8.67 23.82
N LYS A 327 -11.75 9.07 24.12
CA LYS A 327 -10.61 8.96 23.19
C LYS A 327 -10.25 7.49 23.03
N VAL A 328 -10.28 7.00 21.77
CA VAL A 328 -9.95 5.62 21.42
C VAL A 328 -8.75 5.65 20.47
N PRO A 329 -7.64 5.00 20.85
CA PRO A 329 -6.47 4.88 20.01
C PRO A 329 -6.67 3.74 19.00
N LEU A 330 -6.94 4.08 17.73
CA LEU A 330 -7.23 3.10 16.69
C LEU A 330 -5.95 2.63 15.96
N LEU A 331 -5.98 1.36 15.59
CA LEU A 331 -5.20 0.75 14.54
C LEU A 331 -6.16 0.32 13.44
N VAL A 332 -5.94 0.79 12.21
CA VAL A 332 -6.75 0.46 11.04
C VAL A 332 -5.92 -0.36 10.07
N GLN A 333 -6.30 -1.63 9.89
CA GLN A 333 -5.63 -2.57 9.00
C GLN A 333 -6.56 -2.99 7.87
N THR A 334 -6.06 -2.97 6.64
CA THR A 334 -6.70 -3.58 5.47
C THR A 334 -5.91 -4.80 5.00
N ALA A 335 -6.57 -5.72 4.33
CA ALA A 335 -5.98 -6.96 3.85
C ALA A 335 -6.44 -7.31 2.44
N LYS A 336 -5.76 -8.28 1.80
CA LYS A 336 -6.19 -8.85 0.52
C LYS A 336 -7.60 -9.44 0.59
N THR A 337 -8.08 -9.81 1.77
CA THR A 337 -9.46 -10.26 2.01
C THR A 337 -10.54 -9.26 1.59
N GLY A 338 -10.17 -8.01 1.32
CA GLY A 338 -11.14 -6.93 1.05
C GLY A 338 -11.85 -6.41 2.29
N TRP A 339 -11.41 -6.78 3.48
CA TRP A 339 -11.92 -6.28 4.76
C TRP A 339 -11.02 -5.20 5.36
N MET A 340 -11.62 -4.38 6.23
CA MET A 340 -10.90 -3.43 7.10
C MET A 340 -11.14 -3.82 8.56
N TYR A 341 -10.07 -4.05 9.28
CA TYR A 341 -10.05 -4.41 10.70
C TYR A 341 -9.70 -3.15 11.50
N ILE A 342 -10.60 -2.73 12.39
CA ILE A 342 -10.40 -1.55 13.24
C ILE A 342 -10.25 -2.05 14.69
N LEU A 343 -9.01 -1.95 15.19
CA LEU A 343 -8.62 -2.45 16.50
C LEU A 343 -8.25 -1.29 17.42
N ASP A 344 -8.42 -1.48 18.72
CA ASP A 344 -7.74 -0.67 19.74
C ASP A 344 -6.26 -1.01 19.69
N ARG A 345 -5.38 -0.03 19.37
CA ARG A 345 -3.97 -0.32 19.14
C ARG A 345 -3.17 -0.67 20.39
N VAL A 346 -3.72 -0.41 21.58
CA VAL A 346 -3.07 -0.76 22.84
C VAL A 346 -3.31 -2.20 23.21
N THR A 347 -4.54 -2.69 22.96
CA THR A 347 -5.00 -4.00 23.43
C THR A 347 -5.17 -5.05 22.34
N GLY A 348 -5.20 -4.65 21.05
CA GLY A 348 -5.52 -5.51 19.91
C GLY A 348 -7.00 -5.89 19.79
N LYS A 349 -7.88 -5.36 20.65
CA LYS A 349 -9.31 -5.73 20.65
C LYS A 349 -10.05 -5.03 19.50
N PRO A 350 -10.97 -5.74 18.81
CA PRO A 350 -11.85 -5.13 17.81
C PRO A 350 -12.74 -4.04 18.40
N VAL A 351 -12.80 -2.87 17.72
CA VAL A 351 -13.60 -1.73 18.18
C VAL A 351 -15.08 -1.85 17.79
N PHE A 352 -15.36 -2.39 16.60
CA PHE A 352 -16.72 -2.54 16.08
C PHE A 352 -17.18 -4.01 16.00
N GLY A 353 -16.42 -4.92 16.61
CA GLY A 353 -16.69 -6.35 16.58
C GLY A 353 -16.11 -7.04 15.33
N ILE A 354 -15.68 -8.27 15.54
CA ILE A 354 -15.28 -9.24 14.51
C ILE A 354 -15.90 -10.56 14.95
N GLU A 355 -16.54 -11.27 14.02
CA GLU A 355 -17.24 -12.52 14.28
C GLU A 355 -16.53 -13.68 13.57
N GLU A 356 -16.30 -14.78 14.28
CA GLU A 356 -15.90 -16.04 13.68
C GLU A 356 -17.10 -16.64 12.95
N LYS A 357 -17.01 -16.70 11.60
CA LYS A 357 -18.10 -17.26 10.76
C LYS A 357 -17.68 -18.54 10.09
N PRO A 358 -18.55 -19.55 10.06
CA PRO A 358 -18.30 -20.76 9.28
C PRO A 358 -18.02 -20.46 7.81
N VAL A 359 -17.05 -21.15 7.23
CA VAL A 359 -16.63 -21.00 5.83
C VAL A 359 -16.57 -22.35 5.11
N PRO A 360 -16.69 -22.37 3.77
CA PRO A 360 -16.58 -23.59 2.98
C PRO A 360 -15.23 -24.29 3.20
N GLN A 361 -15.24 -25.61 3.25
CA GLN A 361 -14.06 -26.42 3.50
C GLN A 361 -13.44 -26.94 2.21
N SER A 362 -12.11 -26.97 2.14
CA SER A 362 -11.37 -27.53 1.00
C SER A 362 -11.56 -29.05 0.88
N LYS A 363 -11.57 -29.53 -0.37
CA LYS A 363 -11.59 -30.94 -0.71
C LYS A 363 -10.29 -31.42 -1.37
N VAL A 364 -9.26 -30.57 -1.36
CA VAL A 364 -7.94 -30.91 -1.89
C VAL A 364 -7.32 -31.98 -0.98
N PRO A 365 -6.73 -33.06 -1.55
CA PRO A 365 -6.15 -34.13 -0.74
C PRO A 365 -5.11 -33.62 0.26
N GLY A 366 -5.25 -34.04 1.53
CA GLY A 366 -4.38 -33.67 2.65
C GLY A 366 -4.66 -32.29 3.26
N GLU A 367 -5.53 -31.47 2.67
CA GLU A 367 -5.89 -30.15 3.18
C GLU A 367 -6.84 -30.23 4.38
N GLN A 368 -6.62 -29.35 5.37
CA GLN A 368 -7.48 -29.16 6.54
C GLN A 368 -7.65 -27.66 6.80
N THR A 369 -8.57 -27.03 6.06
CA THR A 369 -8.87 -25.60 6.23
C THR A 369 -9.52 -25.32 7.58
N SER A 370 -9.29 -24.11 8.11
CA SER A 370 -9.98 -23.67 9.33
C SER A 370 -11.50 -23.67 9.14
N PRO A 371 -12.29 -24.14 10.12
CA PRO A 371 -13.76 -24.19 10.00
C PRO A 371 -14.41 -22.82 10.01
N THR A 372 -13.75 -21.81 10.54
CA THR A 372 -14.25 -20.42 10.63
C THR A 372 -13.19 -19.42 10.19
N GLN A 373 -13.66 -18.22 9.86
CA GLN A 373 -12.77 -17.06 9.58
C GLN A 373 -13.31 -15.80 10.23
N PRO A 374 -12.42 -14.89 10.69
CA PRO A 374 -12.79 -13.66 11.37
C PRO A 374 -13.30 -12.61 10.38
N ILE A 375 -14.59 -12.32 10.40
CA ILE A 375 -15.26 -11.36 9.52
C ILE A 375 -15.65 -10.12 10.33
N PRO A 376 -15.17 -8.90 9.96
CA PRO A 376 -15.58 -7.67 10.63
C PRO A 376 -17.08 -7.41 10.52
N VAL A 377 -17.71 -7.01 11.64
CA VAL A 377 -19.09 -6.53 11.66
C VAL A 377 -19.18 -5.16 10.98
N LYS A 378 -18.17 -4.33 11.20
CA LYS A 378 -17.95 -3.03 10.56
C LYS A 378 -16.46 -2.77 10.38
N PRO A 379 -16.08 -2.05 9.31
CA PRO A 379 -16.87 -1.59 8.15
C PRO A 379 -17.44 -2.73 7.30
N PRO A 380 -18.40 -2.44 6.39
CA PRO A 380 -18.77 -3.38 5.33
C PRO A 380 -17.56 -3.75 4.48
N ALA A 381 -17.65 -4.84 3.71
CA ALA A 381 -16.59 -5.24 2.80
C ALA A 381 -16.24 -4.10 1.83
N LEU A 382 -14.94 -3.82 1.69
CA LEU A 382 -14.40 -2.78 0.80
C LEU A 382 -14.43 -3.23 -0.66
N ALA A 383 -14.32 -4.54 -0.88
CA ALA A 383 -14.30 -5.18 -2.18
C ALA A 383 -15.34 -6.30 -2.23
N ARG A 384 -15.67 -6.76 -3.43
CA ARG A 384 -16.53 -7.91 -3.67
C ARG A 384 -15.92 -9.17 -3.04
N ASN A 385 -16.72 -9.97 -2.35
CA ASN A 385 -16.30 -11.19 -1.67
C ASN A 385 -17.15 -12.43 -2.02
N SER A 386 -18.02 -12.30 -3.03
CA SER A 386 -18.84 -13.38 -3.57
C SER A 386 -19.16 -13.09 -5.04
N PHE A 387 -19.66 -14.09 -5.75
CA PHE A 387 -20.06 -13.99 -7.14
C PHE A 387 -21.29 -14.86 -7.43
N LYS A 388 -22.19 -14.31 -8.23
CA LYS A 388 -23.31 -15.04 -8.82
C LYS A 388 -23.24 -14.96 -10.34
N ALA A 389 -23.74 -15.96 -11.03
CA ALA A 389 -23.65 -16.04 -12.50
C ALA A 389 -24.30 -14.85 -13.23
N ASP A 390 -25.32 -14.21 -12.64
CA ASP A 390 -25.97 -13.01 -13.17
C ASP A 390 -25.18 -11.72 -12.96
N GLU A 391 -24.05 -11.78 -12.25
CA GLU A 391 -23.12 -10.65 -12.07
C GLU A 391 -22.04 -10.59 -13.16
N ILE A 392 -22.05 -11.50 -14.13
CA ILE A 392 -21.19 -11.41 -15.29
C ILE A 392 -21.53 -10.15 -16.11
N VAL A 393 -20.49 -9.53 -16.69
CA VAL A 393 -20.66 -8.33 -17.51
C VAL A 393 -21.55 -8.60 -18.73
N THR A 394 -22.37 -7.63 -19.09
CA THR A 394 -23.24 -7.66 -20.27
C THR A 394 -22.86 -6.57 -21.28
N ALA A 395 -23.38 -6.66 -22.50
CA ALA A 395 -23.20 -5.60 -23.51
C ALA A 395 -23.75 -4.24 -23.05
N ALA A 396 -24.74 -4.24 -22.16
CA ALA A 396 -25.28 -3.01 -21.57
C ALA A 396 -24.26 -2.34 -20.62
N ASP A 397 -23.45 -3.12 -19.94
CA ASP A 397 -22.41 -2.60 -19.02
C ASP A 397 -21.21 -2.05 -19.79
N THR A 398 -20.80 -2.73 -20.87
CA THR A 398 -19.59 -2.38 -21.67
C THR A 398 -19.88 -2.44 -23.18
N ASN A 399 -19.53 -3.57 -23.84
CA ASN A 399 -19.81 -3.86 -25.25
C ASN A 399 -20.04 -5.37 -25.46
N GLU A 400 -20.53 -5.76 -26.65
CA GLU A 400 -20.86 -7.16 -26.96
C GLU A 400 -19.64 -8.07 -27.02
N GLU A 401 -18.52 -7.58 -27.51
CA GLU A 401 -17.28 -8.37 -27.64
C GLU A 401 -16.75 -8.79 -26.27
N HIS A 402 -16.66 -7.84 -25.33
CA HIS A 402 -16.27 -8.11 -23.95
C HIS A 402 -17.24 -9.09 -23.25
N ALA A 403 -18.55 -8.82 -23.37
CA ALA A 403 -19.58 -9.67 -22.78
C ALA A 403 -19.52 -11.10 -23.34
N LYS A 404 -19.31 -11.25 -24.64
CA LYS A 404 -19.18 -12.57 -25.29
C LYS A 404 -17.93 -13.29 -24.78
N PHE A 405 -16.76 -12.64 -24.78
CA PHE A 405 -15.51 -13.23 -24.27
C PHE A 405 -15.69 -13.77 -22.85
N CYS A 406 -16.32 -12.99 -21.96
CA CYS A 406 -16.51 -13.37 -20.57
C CYS A 406 -17.45 -14.55 -20.40
N ARG A 407 -18.54 -14.64 -21.19
CA ARG A 407 -19.41 -15.85 -21.22
C ARG A 407 -18.64 -17.07 -21.72
N ASP A 408 -17.88 -16.93 -22.82
CA ASP A 408 -17.09 -18.01 -23.39
C ASP A 408 -15.99 -18.50 -22.40
N LEU A 409 -15.38 -17.57 -21.64
CA LEU A 409 -14.40 -17.92 -20.60
C LEU A 409 -15.05 -18.70 -19.45
N MET A 410 -16.22 -18.28 -18.98
CA MET A 410 -16.97 -19.00 -17.94
C MET A 410 -17.35 -20.40 -18.41
N GLU A 411 -17.85 -20.56 -19.64
CA GLU A 411 -18.21 -21.86 -20.22
C GLU A 411 -17.01 -22.78 -20.36
N ARG A 412 -15.89 -22.30 -20.91
CA ARG A 412 -14.63 -23.06 -21.00
C ARG A 412 -14.08 -23.48 -19.64
N SER A 413 -14.34 -22.68 -18.61
CA SER A 413 -13.95 -22.98 -17.22
C SER A 413 -14.81 -24.10 -16.58
N GLY A 414 -15.82 -24.61 -17.28
CA GLY A 414 -16.75 -25.62 -16.77
C GLY A 414 -17.76 -25.04 -15.77
N GLY A 415 -18.05 -23.75 -15.85
CA GLY A 415 -18.80 -23.00 -14.86
C GLY A 415 -17.96 -22.64 -13.64
N PHE A 416 -18.60 -22.01 -12.65
CA PHE A 416 -17.93 -21.54 -11.45
C PHE A 416 -18.61 -22.01 -10.17
N THR A 417 -17.80 -22.46 -9.19
CA THR A 417 -18.20 -22.60 -7.79
C THR A 417 -17.82 -21.31 -7.04
N ASN A 418 -18.78 -20.74 -6.33
CA ASN A 418 -18.56 -19.70 -5.33
C ASN A 418 -19.63 -19.85 -4.24
N GLU A 419 -19.23 -20.11 -3.01
CA GLU A 419 -20.10 -20.32 -1.86
C GLU A 419 -20.05 -19.12 -0.89
N GLY A 420 -19.53 -17.97 -1.34
CA GLY A 420 -19.34 -16.77 -0.56
C GLY A 420 -17.89 -16.54 -0.17
N PRO A 421 -17.65 -15.74 0.88
CA PRO A 421 -16.30 -15.43 1.35
C PRO A 421 -15.51 -16.70 1.69
N TYR A 422 -14.22 -16.69 1.38
CA TYR A 422 -13.31 -17.79 1.67
C TYR A 422 -13.68 -19.13 1.00
N THR A 423 -14.36 -19.10 -0.15
CA THR A 423 -14.55 -20.32 -0.96
C THR A 423 -13.18 -20.85 -1.39
N PRO A 424 -12.78 -22.10 -1.03
CA PRO A 424 -11.50 -22.63 -1.45
C PRO A 424 -11.54 -23.08 -2.93
N TYR A 425 -10.37 -23.18 -3.55
CA TYR A 425 -10.28 -23.75 -4.90
C TYR A 425 -10.75 -25.21 -4.94
N THR A 426 -11.52 -25.56 -5.96
CA THR A 426 -11.92 -26.95 -6.24
C THR A 426 -10.69 -27.80 -6.55
N TYR A 427 -10.70 -29.07 -6.16
CA TYR A 427 -9.69 -30.04 -6.59
C TYR A 427 -10.07 -30.62 -7.94
N ARG A 428 -9.11 -30.70 -8.85
CA ARG A 428 -9.26 -31.35 -10.16
C ARG A 428 -8.28 -32.49 -10.29
N GLU A 429 -8.80 -33.69 -10.49
CA GLU A 429 -8.00 -34.88 -10.82
C GLU A 429 -7.44 -34.78 -12.26
N ALA A 430 -6.30 -35.44 -12.48
CA ALA A 430 -5.69 -35.49 -13.81
C ALA A 430 -6.67 -36.09 -14.84
N GLY A 431 -6.87 -35.39 -15.96
CA GLY A 431 -7.78 -35.81 -17.04
C GLY A 431 -9.26 -35.50 -16.81
N ALA A 432 -9.67 -35.02 -15.64
CA ALA A 432 -11.05 -34.61 -15.41
C ALA A 432 -11.42 -33.34 -16.23
N ALA A 433 -12.69 -33.17 -16.53
CA ALA A 433 -13.20 -31.96 -17.18
C ALA A 433 -12.93 -30.73 -16.30
N PRO A 434 -12.74 -29.55 -16.89
CA PRO A 434 -12.64 -28.31 -16.14
C PRO A 434 -13.90 -28.03 -15.30
N HIS A 435 -13.69 -27.60 -14.07
CA HIS A 435 -14.70 -26.99 -13.20
C HIS A 435 -13.97 -26.10 -12.22
N SER A 436 -14.16 -24.79 -12.36
CA SER A 436 -13.36 -23.80 -11.66
C SER A 436 -14.05 -23.24 -10.42
N THR A 437 -13.29 -22.89 -9.41
CA THR A 437 -13.71 -21.88 -8.44
C THR A 437 -13.52 -20.50 -9.05
N ILE A 438 -14.45 -19.57 -8.80
CA ILE A 438 -14.22 -18.14 -8.93
C ILE A 438 -14.05 -17.54 -7.54
N LEU A 439 -12.89 -16.97 -7.29
CA LEU A 439 -12.50 -16.42 -6.00
C LEU A 439 -12.62 -14.91 -6.00
N PHE A 440 -13.36 -14.34 -5.05
CA PHE A 440 -13.41 -12.92 -4.75
C PHE A 440 -13.05 -12.65 -3.28
N PRO A 441 -12.17 -11.66 -3.02
CA PRO A 441 -11.24 -11.07 -3.97
C PRO A 441 -10.31 -12.12 -4.58
N GLY A 442 -9.77 -11.85 -5.78
CA GLY A 442 -8.73 -12.69 -6.38
C GLY A 442 -7.38 -12.57 -5.66
N SER A 443 -6.34 -13.19 -6.19
CA SER A 443 -5.00 -13.27 -5.54
C SER A 443 -4.28 -11.92 -5.39
N ILE A 444 -4.67 -10.90 -6.16
CA ILE A 444 -4.18 -9.52 -5.94
C ILE A 444 -4.82 -8.92 -4.68
N GLY A 445 -6.00 -9.39 -4.31
CA GLY A 445 -6.74 -8.95 -3.14
C GLY A 445 -7.65 -7.77 -3.40
N GLY A 446 -8.59 -7.56 -2.50
CA GLY A 446 -9.51 -6.41 -2.50
C GLY A 446 -8.83 -5.10 -2.10
N VAL A 447 -7.78 -5.17 -1.27
CA VAL A 447 -6.85 -4.07 -0.94
C VAL A 447 -5.44 -4.66 -0.91
N ASN A 448 -4.47 -3.95 -1.47
CA ASN A 448 -3.09 -4.39 -1.53
C ASN A 448 -2.16 -3.38 -0.80
N TRP A 449 -0.84 -3.44 -1.02
CA TRP A 449 0.20 -2.66 -0.35
C TRP A 449 -0.06 -1.14 -0.29
N GLY A 450 -0.87 -0.62 -1.19
CA GLY A 450 -1.29 0.79 -1.20
C GLY A 450 -1.94 1.24 0.11
N GLY A 451 -2.66 0.37 0.79
CA GLY A 451 -3.21 0.63 2.12
C GLY A 451 -4.12 1.85 2.19
N VAL A 452 -4.01 2.60 3.28
CA VAL A 452 -4.93 3.69 3.61
C VAL A 452 -4.22 5.03 3.81
N ALA A 453 -4.99 6.14 3.70
CA ALA A 453 -4.65 7.43 4.29
C ALA A 453 -5.71 7.81 5.33
N ALA A 454 -5.32 8.43 6.43
CA ALA A 454 -6.23 8.76 7.53
C ALA A 454 -6.18 10.25 7.87
N ASP A 455 -7.32 10.93 7.86
CA ASP A 455 -7.44 12.31 8.33
C ASP A 455 -7.82 12.33 9.81
N PRO A 456 -6.89 12.65 10.73
CA PRO A 456 -7.16 12.62 12.17
C PRO A 456 -8.13 13.70 12.63
N LYS A 457 -8.32 14.77 11.85
CA LYS A 457 -9.26 15.86 12.17
C LYS A 457 -10.67 15.52 11.74
N LEU A 458 -10.82 14.98 10.53
CA LEU A 458 -12.11 14.55 9.99
C LEU A 458 -12.56 13.23 10.64
N GLY A 459 -11.62 12.37 10.99
CA GLY A 459 -11.86 11.01 11.47
C GLY A 459 -12.25 10.06 10.33
N TYR A 460 -11.79 10.34 9.11
CA TYR A 460 -12.03 9.50 7.94
C TYR A 460 -10.75 8.75 7.55
N VAL A 461 -10.94 7.52 7.09
CA VAL A 461 -9.90 6.68 6.51
C VAL A 461 -10.24 6.44 5.05
N PHE A 462 -9.32 6.78 4.16
CA PHE A 462 -9.47 6.66 2.71
C PHE A 462 -8.72 5.45 2.21
N VAL A 463 -9.38 4.64 1.39
CA VAL A 463 -8.82 3.40 0.83
C VAL A 463 -9.30 3.20 -0.60
N ASN A 464 -8.41 2.74 -1.47
CA ASN A 464 -8.81 2.23 -2.79
C ASN A 464 -8.97 0.72 -2.72
N SER A 465 -10.02 0.22 -3.38
CA SER A 465 -10.30 -1.21 -3.49
C SER A 465 -10.29 -1.70 -4.92
N ILE A 466 -10.05 -3.00 -5.07
CA ILE A 466 -9.98 -3.71 -6.35
C ILE A 466 -11.05 -4.79 -6.33
N ASP A 467 -11.92 -4.78 -7.32
CA ASP A 467 -12.83 -5.90 -7.61
C ASP A 467 -12.25 -6.68 -8.80
N GLU A 468 -11.37 -7.63 -8.50
CA GLU A 468 -10.76 -8.56 -9.45
C GLU A 468 -10.99 -9.99 -8.94
N ALA A 469 -11.26 -10.92 -9.85
CA ALA A 469 -11.44 -12.31 -9.51
C ALA A 469 -10.33 -13.19 -10.07
N SER A 470 -9.95 -14.20 -9.29
CA SER A 470 -9.16 -15.33 -9.78
C SER A 470 -10.05 -16.54 -10.06
N ILE A 471 -9.75 -17.27 -11.16
CA ILE A 471 -10.47 -18.48 -11.54
C ILE A 471 -9.51 -19.66 -11.63
N GLY A 472 -10.01 -20.86 -11.34
CA GLY A 472 -9.23 -22.08 -11.52
C GLY A 472 -9.56 -23.18 -10.52
N TRP A 473 -8.65 -24.12 -10.42
CA TRP A 473 -8.68 -25.29 -9.55
C TRP A 473 -7.30 -25.59 -8.98
N ILE A 474 -7.24 -26.44 -7.98
CA ILE A 474 -5.97 -27.04 -7.52
C ILE A 474 -5.79 -28.38 -8.21
N GLU A 475 -4.59 -28.67 -8.65
CA GLU A 475 -4.18 -29.96 -9.20
C GLU A 475 -2.87 -30.44 -8.59
N LYS A 476 -2.65 -31.74 -8.62
CA LYS A 476 -1.38 -32.33 -8.21
C LYS A 476 -0.31 -32.01 -9.25
N LYS A 477 0.83 -31.53 -8.78
CA LYS A 477 1.97 -31.23 -9.64
C LYS A 477 2.83 -32.47 -9.89
N ALA A 478 3.66 -32.42 -10.94
CA ALA A 478 4.59 -33.49 -11.27
C ALA A 478 5.58 -33.75 -10.11
N ASN A 479 6.04 -34.97 -9.99
CA ASN A 479 7.06 -35.33 -9.02
C ASN A 479 8.33 -34.48 -9.22
N GLY A 480 8.88 -33.96 -8.14
CA GLY A 480 10.03 -33.05 -8.16
C GLY A 480 9.69 -31.57 -8.31
N SER A 481 8.40 -31.20 -8.40
CA SER A 481 7.97 -29.81 -8.30
C SER A 481 8.24 -29.24 -6.90
N ALA A 482 8.48 -27.94 -6.85
CA ALA A 482 8.70 -27.22 -5.58
C ALA A 482 7.49 -27.27 -4.63
N VAL A 483 6.30 -27.59 -5.16
CA VAL A 483 5.04 -27.70 -4.43
C VAL A 483 4.31 -28.97 -4.87
N GLN A 484 3.58 -29.62 -3.95
CA GLN A 484 2.85 -30.87 -4.24
C GLN A 484 1.53 -30.60 -4.98
N TYR A 485 0.83 -29.55 -4.60
CA TYR A 485 -0.42 -29.10 -5.21
C TYR A 485 -0.34 -27.60 -5.48
N ASP A 486 -0.87 -27.16 -6.59
CA ASP A 486 -0.89 -25.74 -6.94
C ASP A 486 -2.01 -25.42 -7.93
N ARG A 487 -2.26 -24.13 -8.12
CA ARG A 487 -3.29 -23.62 -9.02
C ARG A 487 -3.03 -23.96 -10.48
N ASN A 488 -4.12 -24.14 -11.20
CA ASN A 488 -4.17 -24.11 -12.66
C ASN A 488 -5.57 -23.64 -13.13
N SER A 489 -5.73 -23.37 -14.42
CA SER A 489 -7.00 -23.02 -15.04
C SER A 489 -6.98 -23.27 -16.54
N VAL A 490 -8.10 -22.97 -17.22
CA VAL A 490 -8.20 -23.03 -18.69
C VAL A 490 -7.32 -22.03 -19.42
N VAL A 491 -6.76 -21.05 -18.69
CA VAL A 491 -5.90 -19.99 -19.24
C VAL A 491 -4.52 -19.94 -18.57
N GLY A 492 -4.18 -20.93 -17.73
CA GLY A 492 -2.87 -21.06 -17.07
C GLY A 492 -2.91 -20.86 -15.55
N PRO A 493 -1.76 -20.96 -14.87
CA PRO A 493 -1.69 -21.02 -13.39
C PRO A 493 -2.04 -19.71 -12.67
N THR A 494 -1.86 -18.56 -13.30
CA THR A 494 -2.23 -17.24 -12.75
C THR A 494 -3.39 -16.67 -13.52
N SER A 495 -4.60 -17.10 -13.17
CA SER A 495 -5.77 -16.84 -13.99
C SER A 495 -6.66 -15.79 -13.37
N ARG A 496 -6.96 -14.75 -14.13
CA ARG A 496 -7.95 -13.75 -13.77
C ARG A 496 -9.21 -13.91 -14.60
N PHE A 497 -10.34 -13.62 -14.01
CA PHE A 497 -11.60 -13.54 -14.72
C PHE A 497 -11.70 -12.18 -15.41
N GLN A 498 -10.97 -12.04 -16.52
CA GLN A 498 -10.89 -10.78 -17.27
C GLN A 498 -10.69 -11.00 -18.77
N TRP A 499 -11.12 -10.02 -19.55
CA TRP A 499 -10.84 -9.98 -20.98
C TRP A 499 -9.39 -9.59 -21.22
N SER A 500 -8.65 -10.46 -21.89
CA SER A 500 -7.23 -10.29 -22.17
C SER A 500 -6.90 -10.92 -23.52
N GLU A 501 -7.19 -10.24 -24.62
CA GLU A 501 -6.77 -10.69 -25.94
C GLU A 501 -5.40 -10.13 -26.31
N GLY A 502 -4.57 -10.98 -26.90
CA GLY A 502 -3.38 -10.58 -27.64
C GLY A 502 -2.16 -10.14 -26.86
N ASN A 503 -1.88 -10.71 -25.67
CA ASN A 503 -0.68 -10.32 -24.94
C ASN A 503 0.60 -11.08 -25.35
N PRO A 504 1.56 -10.44 -26.07
CA PRO A 504 2.84 -11.03 -26.43
C PRO A 504 3.87 -11.08 -25.26
N ARG A 505 3.60 -10.49 -24.11
CA ARG A 505 4.52 -10.50 -22.95
C ARG A 505 4.32 -11.70 -22.03
N SER A 506 3.39 -12.59 -22.34
CA SER A 506 3.11 -13.73 -21.51
C SER A 506 4.11 -14.85 -21.70
N GLY A 507 5.21 -14.80 -20.98
CA GLY A 507 5.82 -16.06 -20.56
C GLY A 507 4.96 -16.79 -19.52
N ASN A 508 4.27 -16.08 -18.60
CA ASN A 508 3.50 -16.69 -17.52
C ASN A 508 2.51 -15.75 -16.77
N ILE A 509 2.26 -14.54 -17.23
CA ILE A 509 1.29 -13.65 -16.56
C ILE A 509 0.24 -13.22 -17.56
N GLN A 510 -0.89 -13.92 -17.57
CA GLN A 510 -2.05 -13.50 -18.35
C GLN A 510 -2.70 -12.30 -17.69
N GLY A 511 -2.80 -11.20 -18.43
CA GLY A 511 -3.57 -10.08 -17.97
C GLY A 511 -3.13 -8.70 -18.39
N SER A 512 -2.08 -8.55 -19.17
CA SER A 512 -1.70 -7.30 -19.81
C SER A 512 -1.94 -7.40 -21.32
N GLY A 513 -3.19 -7.59 -21.73
CA GLY A 513 -3.64 -7.40 -23.11
C GLY A 513 -4.16 -5.97 -23.29
N GLU A 514 -4.49 -5.61 -24.54
CA GLU A 514 -5.01 -4.28 -24.86
C GLU A 514 -6.24 -3.86 -24.01
N HIS A 515 -6.91 -4.77 -23.35
CA HIS A 515 -8.16 -4.48 -22.67
C HIS A 515 -8.19 -4.76 -21.17
N ALA A 516 -7.41 -5.62 -20.55
CA ALA A 516 -7.38 -5.93 -19.09
C ALA A 516 -8.68 -5.55 -18.31
N TRP A 517 -9.85 -5.91 -18.87
CA TRP A 517 -11.16 -5.55 -18.33
C TRP A 517 -11.75 -6.74 -17.57
N PRO A 518 -12.06 -6.59 -16.28
CA PRO A 518 -12.69 -7.65 -15.50
C PRO A 518 -14.04 -8.09 -16.06
N CYS A 519 -14.33 -9.38 -15.98
CA CYS A 519 -15.53 -10.00 -16.52
C CYS A 519 -16.79 -9.90 -15.63
N GLN A 520 -16.66 -9.44 -14.40
CA GLN A 520 -17.82 -9.07 -13.58
C GLN A 520 -18.28 -7.64 -13.90
N ARG A 521 -19.56 -7.35 -13.59
CA ARG A 521 -20.11 -6.00 -13.73
C ARG A 521 -19.30 -4.97 -12.96
N PRO A 522 -19.07 -3.75 -13.51
CA PRO A 522 -18.42 -2.66 -12.81
C PRO A 522 -19.23 -2.22 -11.56
N PRO A 523 -18.61 -1.48 -10.59
CA PRO A 523 -17.27 -0.91 -10.69
C PRO A 523 -16.17 -1.92 -10.37
N TRP A 524 -15.04 -1.83 -11.09
CA TRP A 524 -13.86 -2.69 -10.94
C TRP A 524 -12.83 -2.15 -9.95
N GLY A 525 -12.96 -0.90 -9.59
CA GLY A 525 -12.15 -0.21 -8.59
C GLY A 525 -12.89 0.96 -7.99
N ARG A 526 -12.67 1.20 -6.71
CA ARG A 526 -13.35 2.25 -5.94
C ARG A 526 -12.36 3.01 -5.07
N LEU A 527 -12.70 4.28 -4.79
CA LEU A 527 -12.13 5.04 -3.68
C LEU A 527 -13.23 5.19 -2.63
N ILE A 528 -12.92 4.79 -1.40
CA ILE A 528 -13.87 4.70 -0.29
C ILE A 528 -13.36 5.54 0.87
N ALA A 529 -14.25 6.29 1.52
CA ALA A 529 -13.99 6.89 2.81
C ALA A 529 -14.79 6.16 3.89
N VAL A 530 -14.10 5.66 4.89
CA VAL A 530 -14.68 5.04 6.08
C VAL A 530 -14.63 6.03 7.22
N ASN A 531 -15.74 6.25 7.89
CA ASN A 531 -15.79 7.02 9.13
C ASN A 531 -15.27 6.16 10.28
N ALA A 532 -14.07 6.44 10.75
CA ALA A 532 -13.42 5.66 11.81
C ALA A 532 -14.11 5.75 13.18
N LYS A 533 -15.08 6.66 13.35
CA LYS A 533 -15.86 6.79 14.59
C LYS A 533 -17.08 5.88 14.62
N THR A 534 -17.60 5.48 13.45
CA THR A 534 -18.82 4.66 13.35
C THR A 534 -18.61 3.33 12.62
N GLY A 535 -17.51 3.19 11.88
CA GLY A 535 -17.24 2.05 11.04
C GLY A 535 -18.06 2.03 9.73
N ASP A 536 -18.83 3.07 9.42
CA ASP A 536 -19.64 3.11 8.20
C ASP A 536 -18.91 3.80 7.05
N PHE A 537 -19.31 3.51 5.81
CA PHE A 537 -18.84 4.30 4.66
C PHE A 537 -19.41 5.72 4.74
N ALA A 538 -18.53 6.72 4.70
CA ALA A 538 -18.94 8.11 4.53
C ALA A 538 -19.32 8.38 3.05
N TRP A 539 -18.56 7.80 2.13
CA TRP A 539 -18.84 7.80 0.69
C TRP A 539 -18.02 6.70 -0.02
N SER A 540 -18.44 6.32 -1.21
CA SER A 540 -17.73 5.41 -2.11
C SER A 540 -17.97 5.85 -3.54
N VAL A 541 -16.92 5.96 -4.35
CA VAL A 541 -16.98 6.38 -5.75
C VAL A 541 -16.13 5.45 -6.61
N PRO A 542 -16.51 5.21 -7.89
CA PRO A 542 -15.64 4.50 -8.83
C PRO A 542 -14.30 5.23 -8.99
N LEU A 543 -13.19 4.48 -9.02
CA LEU A 543 -11.85 5.00 -9.26
C LEU A 543 -11.33 4.48 -10.60
N GLY A 544 -11.27 5.37 -11.57
CA GLY A 544 -10.78 5.06 -12.92
C GLY A 544 -11.89 5.05 -13.96
N VAL A 545 -11.49 5.25 -15.21
CA VAL A 545 -12.38 5.28 -16.39
C VAL A 545 -11.84 4.34 -17.47
N THR A 546 -12.75 3.83 -18.31
CA THR A 546 -12.44 3.09 -19.53
C THR A 546 -12.75 3.99 -20.72
N ASP A 547 -11.69 4.63 -21.26
CA ASP A 547 -11.81 5.66 -22.31
C ASP A 547 -12.45 5.13 -23.60
N GLU A 548 -12.28 3.85 -23.89
CA GLU A 548 -12.74 3.16 -25.10
C GLU A 548 -14.26 2.94 -25.12
N LEU A 549 -14.91 3.02 -23.97
CA LEU A 549 -16.36 2.87 -23.86
C LEU A 549 -17.11 4.14 -24.28
N PRO A 550 -18.34 4.01 -24.77
CA PRO A 550 -19.19 5.16 -25.08
C PRO A 550 -19.43 6.07 -23.87
N GLU A 551 -19.72 7.33 -24.12
CA GLU A 551 -20.11 8.28 -23.06
C GLU A 551 -21.30 7.73 -22.26
N GLY A 552 -21.24 7.90 -20.93
CA GLY A 552 -22.20 7.32 -19.99
C GLY A 552 -21.84 5.91 -19.48
N LYS A 553 -20.91 5.19 -20.11
CA LYS A 553 -20.40 3.89 -19.66
C LYS A 553 -18.94 3.93 -19.19
N LYS A 554 -18.23 5.04 -19.38
CA LYS A 554 -16.79 5.16 -19.08
C LYS A 554 -16.43 5.03 -17.61
N LEU A 555 -17.31 5.41 -16.70
CA LEU A 555 -17.02 5.41 -15.25
C LEU A 555 -17.14 3.99 -14.66
N THR A 556 -16.32 3.08 -15.14
CA THR A 556 -16.33 1.67 -14.73
C THR A 556 -15.57 1.41 -13.43
N GLY A 557 -14.79 2.39 -12.95
CA GLY A 557 -13.65 2.04 -12.10
C GLY A 557 -12.60 1.23 -12.88
N ARG A 558 -11.38 1.18 -12.39
CA ARG A 558 -10.32 0.38 -13.03
C ARG A 558 -9.54 -0.38 -11.98
N LEU A 559 -8.86 -1.44 -12.39
CA LEU A 559 -7.87 -2.11 -11.56
C LEU A 559 -6.85 -1.08 -11.08
N ASN A 560 -6.45 -1.19 -9.83
CA ASN A 560 -5.62 -0.16 -9.20
C ASN A 560 -4.62 -0.78 -8.22
N MET A 561 -3.47 -0.12 -8.09
CA MET A 561 -2.41 -0.47 -7.16
C MET A 561 -1.80 0.84 -6.66
N GLY A 562 -1.18 0.85 -5.49
CA GLY A 562 -0.78 2.11 -4.83
C GLY A 562 -1.85 2.59 -3.86
N GLY A 563 -1.72 3.81 -3.36
CA GLY A 563 -2.62 4.28 -2.31
C GLY A 563 -2.82 5.79 -2.28
N PRO A 564 -3.78 6.25 -1.46
CA PRO A 564 -4.09 7.67 -1.31
C PRO A 564 -3.12 8.40 -0.38
N MET A 565 -3.15 9.74 -0.50
CA MET A 565 -2.63 10.72 0.45
C MET A 565 -3.74 11.73 0.74
N VAL A 566 -3.82 12.24 1.97
CA VAL A 566 -4.81 13.25 2.37
C VAL A 566 -4.16 14.50 2.94
N THR A 567 -4.75 15.67 2.71
CA THR A 567 -4.21 16.96 3.16
C THR A 567 -5.23 17.79 3.96
N ALA A 568 -4.73 18.68 4.80
CA ALA A 568 -5.55 19.66 5.51
C ALA A 568 -6.29 20.65 4.58
N GLY A 569 -5.91 20.70 3.29
CA GLY A 569 -6.64 21.42 2.25
C GLY A 569 -7.98 20.76 1.87
N GLY A 570 -8.35 19.63 2.50
CA GLY A 570 -9.57 18.90 2.24
C GLY A 570 -9.51 18.03 0.98
N LEU A 571 -8.31 17.60 0.59
CA LEU A 571 -8.08 16.86 -0.65
C LEU A 571 -7.53 15.46 -0.38
N VAL A 572 -8.03 14.48 -1.12
CA VAL A 572 -7.43 13.15 -1.28
C VAL A 572 -6.80 13.07 -2.65
N PHE A 573 -5.49 12.90 -2.71
CA PHE A 573 -4.75 12.69 -3.96
C PHE A 573 -4.49 11.20 -4.16
N ILE A 574 -4.70 10.70 -5.38
CA ILE A 574 -4.46 9.30 -5.75
C ILE A 574 -4.18 9.15 -7.25
N GLY A 575 -3.17 8.35 -7.59
CA GLY A 575 -2.99 7.79 -8.92
C GLY A 575 -3.65 6.43 -8.98
N ALA A 576 -2.89 5.40 -8.65
CA ALA A 576 -3.29 4.01 -8.42
C ALA A 576 -3.92 3.28 -9.63
N SER A 577 -4.92 3.86 -10.30
CA SER A 577 -5.66 3.19 -11.37
C SER A 577 -4.87 3.07 -12.67
N ASN A 578 -5.09 1.97 -13.39
CA ASN A 578 -4.40 1.67 -14.64
C ASN A 578 -4.90 2.47 -15.86
N ASP A 579 -5.72 3.49 -15.64
CA ASP A 579 -6.16 4.45 -16.65
C ASP A 579 -5.20 5.65 -16.83
N ARG A 580 -4.03 5.59 -16.20
CA ARG A 580 -2.96 6.60 -16.32
C ARG A 580 -3.37 8.01 -15.89
N ARG A 581 -4.19 8.13 -14.84
CA ARG A 581 -4.64 9.44 -14.33
C ARG A 581 -4.23 9.64 -12.88
N PHE A 582 -3.80 10.87 -12.60
CA PHE A 582 -3.60 11.36 -11.25
C PHE A 582 -4.74 12.31 -10.89
N ARG A 583 -5.37 12.09 -9.74
CA ARG A 583 -6.61 12.76 -9.36
C ARG A 583 -6.56 13.37 -7.98
N ALA A 584 -7.39 14.40 -7.78
CA ALA A 584 -7.71 14.95 -6.47
C ALA A 584 -9.23 14.91 -6.23
N PHE A 585 -9.61 14.40 -5.08
CA PHE A 585 -11.01 14.30 -4.63
C PHE A 585 -11.22 15.18 -3.39
N ASP A 586 -12.43 15.71 -3.24
CA ASP A 586 -12.88 16.32 -1.98
C ASP A 586 -12.97 15.25 -0.90
N SER A 587 -12.25 15.42 0.20
CA SER A 587 -12.14 14.42 1.27
C SER A 587 -13.46 14.17 2.02
N ARG A 588 -14.42 15.11 1.98
CA ARG A 588 -15.71 15.00 2.67
C ARG A 588 -16.77 14.32 1.83
N THR A 589 -16.70 14.49 0.49
CA THR A 589 -17.80 14.12 -0.41
C THR A 589 -17.45 13.08 -1.45
N GLY A 590 -16.14 12.82 -1.68
CA GLY A 590 -15.67 11.97 -2.77
C GLY A 590 -15.81 12.58 -4.16
N LYS A 591 -16.20 13.87 -4.28
CA LYS A 591 -16.29 14.54 -5.57
C LYS A 591 -14.89 14.74 -6.16
N GLN A 592 -14.67 14.30 -7.40
CA GLN A 592 -13.45 14.59 -8.14
C GLN A 592 -13.38 16.09 -8.47
N LEU A 593 -12.28 16.74 -8.11
CA LEU A 593 -12.06 18.19 -8.27
C LEU A 593 -10.99 18.52 -9.29
N TRP A 594 -10.09 17.57 -9.56
CA TRP A 594 -8.98 17.74 -10.50
C TRP A 594 -8.49 16.38 -11.00
N GLU A 595 -8.02 16.35 -12.24
CA GLU A 595 -7.26 15.22 -12.78
C GLU A 595 -6.25 15.69 -13.84
N THR A 596 -5.24 14.88 -14.05
CA THR A 596 -4.30 14.99 -15.17
C THR A 596 -3.96 13.60 -15.70
N LYS A 597 -3.87 13.48 -17.03
CA LYS A 597 -3.40 12.25 -17.69
C LYS A 597 -1.87 12.20 -17.65
N MET A 598 -1.32 11.03 -17.43
CA MET A 598 0.11 10.77 -17.37
C MET A 598 0.52 9.80 -18.48
N ASP A 599 1.83 9.71 -18.75
CA ASP A 599 2.33 8.80 -19.78
C ASP A 599 2.21 7.32 -19.35
N MET A 600 2.30 7.05 -18.04
CA MET A 600 2.17 5.72 -17.44
C MET A 600 1.25 5.77 -16.22
N SER A 601 0.79 4.60 -15.77
CA SER A 601 0.05 4.48 -14.51
C SER A 601 0.95 4.85 -13.32
N ALA A 602 0.35 5.41 -12.28
CA ALA A 602 1.06 5.82 -11.07
C ALA A 602 0.66 4.94 -9.89
N HIS A 603 1.30 3.79 -9.78
CA HIS A 603 1.08 2.84 -8.69
C HIS A 603 1.86 3.19 -7.41
N SER A 604 2.47 4.36 -7.33
CA SER A 604 3.13 4.86 -6.13
C SER A 604 2.16 5.59 -5.19
N ILE A 605 2.65 5.96 -4.01
CA ILE A 605 1.93 6.80 -3.07
C ILE A 605 2.30 8.26 -3.36
N PRO A 606 1.31 9.17 -3.56
CA PRO A 606 1.61 10.59 -3.70
C PRO A 606 2.16 11.16 -2.40
N ILE A 607 3.01 12.19 -2.52
CA ILE A 607 3.52 12.97 -1.40
C ILE A 607 3.22 14.45 -1.57
N THR A 608 3.26 15.21 -0.49
CA THR A 608 3.20 16.69 -0.56
C THR A 608 4.17 17.31 0.43
N TYR A 609 4.77 18.41 0.02
CA TYR A 609 5.77 19.14 0.80
C TYR A 609 5.74 20.63 0.48
N GLN A 610 6.32 21.45 1.34
CA GLN A 610 6.53 22.88 1.10
C GLN A 610 7.99 23.10 0.72
N GLY A 611 8.23 23.74 -0.41
CA GLY A 611 9.57 24.15 -0.81
C GLY A 611 10.08 25.37 -0.01
N LYS A 612 11.37 25.66 -0.12
CA LYS A 612 12.03 26.82 0.50
C LYS A 612 11.44 28.16 0.01
N ASN A 613 10.86 28.14 -1.20
CA ASN A 613 10.13 29.27 -1.79
C ASN A 613 8.71 29.47 -1.20
N GLY A 614 8.31 28.67 -0.22
CA GLY A 614 7.00 28.73 0.42
C GLY A 614 5.84 28.13 -0.38
N LYS A 615 6.08 27.63 -1.60
CA LYS A 615 5.05 26.94 -2.40
C LYS A 615 4.84 25.51 -1.90
N GLN A 616 3.59 25.07 -1.89
CA GLN A 616 3.25 23.64 -1.70
C GLN A 616 3.35 22.91 -3.03
N TYR A 617 3.99 21.74 -2.99
CA TYR A 617 4.13 20.81 -4.10
C TYR A 617 3.42 19.50 -3.80
N VAL A 618 2.93 18.84 -4.84
CA VAL A 618 2.43 17.48 -4.80
C VAL A 618 3.21 16.64 -5.82
N ALA A 619 3.70 15.49 -5.41
CA ALA A 619 4.54 14.66 -6.25
C ALA A 619 4.04 13.21 -6.28
N ILE A 620 4.22 12.53 -7.44
CA ILE A 620 3.89 11.14 -7.65
C ILE A 620 4.83 10.54 -8.70
N ILE A 621 5.15 9.24 -8.58
CA ILE A 621 5.88 8.53 -9.63
C ILE A 621 4.90 7.88 -10.59
N SER A 622 5.00 8.25 -11.87
CA SER A 622 4.37 7.61 -13.01
C SER A 622 5.35 6.56 -13.54
N GLY A 623 5.23 5.33 -13.05
CA GLY A 623 6.21 4.26 -13.30
C GLY A 623 5.66 3.07 -14.07
N GLY A 624 4.37 2.91 -14.16
CA GLY A 624 3.64 1.88 -14.90
C GLY A 624 4.20 0.46 -14.78
N ALA A 625 3.98 -0.35 -15.80
CA ALA A 625 4.57 -1.69 -16.00
C ALA A 625 4.18 -2.74 -14.96
N SER A 626 3.03 -2.58 -14.28
CA SER A 626 2.41 -3.66 -13.52
C SER A 626 1.69 -4.62 -14.48
N ALA A 627 1.45 -5.86 -14.02
CA ALA A 627 0.62 -6.82 -14.74
C ALA A 627 -0.86 -6.38 -14.88
N LEU A 628 -1.23 -5.27 -14.26
CA LEU A 628 -2.54 -4.65 -14.37
C LEU A 628 -2.62 -3.60 -15.48
N ASP A 629 -1.47 -3.17 -16.02
CA ASP A 629 -1.41 -2.04 -16.95
C ASP A 629 -1.50 -2.47 -18.40
N ASP A 630 -2.11 -1.61 -19.19
CA ASP A 630 -1.96 -1.64 -20.64
C ASP A 630 -0.50 -1.29 -21.00
N PRO A 631 0.02 -1.82 -22.12
CA PRO A 631 1.37 -1.51 -22.55
C PRO A 631 1.60 0.00 -22.68
N ALA A 632 2.71 0.48 -22.13
CA ALA A 632 3.11 1.88 -22.22
C ALA A 632 4.48 1.99 -22.91
N PRO A 633 4.79 3.11 -23.58
CA PRO A 633 6.10 3.32 -24.18
C PRO A 633 7.20 3.23 -23.10
N PRO A 634 8.24 2.41 -23.30
CA PRO A 634 9.35 2.35 -22.35
C PRO A 634 10.12 3.67 -22.30
N GLY A 635 10.70 4.01 -21.13
CA GLY A 635 11.52 5.19 -20.94
C GLY A 635 10.74 6.48 -20.64
N THR A 636 9.44 6.36 -20.35
CA THR A 636 8.58 7.48 -19.93
C THR A 636 8.36 7.54 -18.42
N GLU A 637 8.98 6.63 -17.68
CA GLU A 637 8.90 6.58 -16.21
C GLU A 637 9.50 7.83 -15.59
N ALA A 638 8.69 8.54 -14.80
CA ALA A 638 9.13 9.81 -14.23
C ALA A 638 8.46 10.11 -12.88
N LEU A 639 9.20 10.79 -12.03
CA LEU A 639 8.66 11.55 -10.92
C LEU A 639 8.01 12.82 -11.49
N MET A 640 6.72 13.00 -11.25
CA MET A 640 5.93 14.15 -11.68
C MET A 640 5.62 15.04 -10.47
N VAL A 641 5.91 16.32 -10.58
CA VAL A 641 5.68 17.28 -9.49
C VAL A 641 4.79 18.42 -9.96
N TYR A 642 3.81 18.74 -9.14
CA TYR A 642 2.76 19.70 -9.42
C TYR A 642 2.74 20.81 -8.36
N ALA A 643 2.39 22.03 -8.77
CA ALA A 643 2.22 23.19 -7.89
C ALA A 643 1.16 24.13 -8.44
N LEU A 644 0.69 25.05 -7.61
CA LEU A 644 -0.08 26.21 -8.09
C LEU A 644 0.83 27.16 -8.86
N PRO A 645 0.33 27.83 -9.91
CA PRO A 645 1.07 28.81 -10.68
C PRO A 645 1.70 29.92 -9.87
#